data_336df69d3189239b6ffea1c5aa28472b
#
_entry.id   336df69d3189239b6ffea1c5aa28472b
#
_cell.length_a   1.000
_cell.length_b   1.000
_cell.length_c   1.000
_cell.angle_alpha   90.00
_cell.angle_beta   90.00
_cell.angle_gamma   90.00
#
_symmetry.space_group_name_H-M   'P 1'
#
loop_
_entity.id
_entity.type
_entity.pdbx_description
1 polymer ?
#
loop_
_entity_poly.entity_id
_entity_poly.type
_entity_poly.pdbx_seq_one_letter_code
_entity_poly.pdbx_strand_id
1 'polypeptide(L)'
;MQSNKHSLLFLLLLIIGVIPLSAQEDLVRPLPIKAVGDTIYAPLMPVPAELDTVQTDSMQTDSINGKEGILTDKIKYKAKDYVKLSQKDQKIYLYNEAEIYYQDTELKAGVIIMDYVKNEVYAGRMRDSLGNYSQTPYFKQGENVVIPDSIRFNFDTQKALIWNSRTEQQAGLGQLGSDAMKVYASITKKENDSVYFLSEGKLTTSKDTINPDYYIRVRKAKFVPKKKVIAGLSNIYIADVPTPIAMPFAYFPLTSGRTAGVMMPTFGNDPDRGYFLQNMGYYVPINDYVDLTLTGDLYTNGSWGFRAQSVYSKRYKYRGNFNFRYENQVTSQKGFDDYSRGTIYNIQIAHSQDSKANPNSRLSASVNLGSSQYYRNSLLQQNLPNTQINNLSSSISYSRTFPAYPSVNVSLTATHNQNTNTDAVDLTLPTLQGSLERIFPFAKKDGIKKGAIQNINFQYDLNARNSIKTNSEDFLTSKMFDDAKVGARHRIPISTNFKVAKYFSLSLGGNYEDVWTLETYNQRYDAETQEVVTDTIQGFDRFNQYSLSSSLGTTVYGTFNFGEDKKIQAIRHIMRPSVSYGWAPSFDQYYDEYINGVTGDTIEYTRFQNTLYGAPRSGKSSALSVSLANTLEAKVRDKDSTKLEPKKVMLLNSFNLSTGYNFQADSLNLTPVALTGGTNILDNKMSINFGANLD
;
A
#
# COMPACT_ATOMS: atom_id res chain seq x y z
N MET A 1 22.55 1.24 41.49
CA MET A 1 21.29 1.18 40.71
C MET A 1 21.57 1.48 39.22
N GLN A 2 22.27 0.60 38.53
CA GLN A 2 22.66 0.80 37.11
C GLN A 2 22.26 -0.36 36.18
N SER A 3 21.39 -1.28 36.65
CA SER A 3 21.15 -2.57 35.97
C SER A 3 19.89 -2.65 35.11
N ASN A 4 18.98 -1.66 35.12
CA ASN A 4 17.68 -1.80 34.42
C ASN A 4 17.56 -1.05 33.07
N LYS A 5 18.56 -0.24 32.68
CA LYS A 5 18.51 0.51 31.42
C LYS A 5 18.75 -0.35 30.16
N HIS A 6 19.46 -1.46 30.31
CA HIS A 6 19.73 -2.37 29.18
C HIS A 6 18.60 -3.36 28.89
N SER A 7 17.72 -3.61 29.86
CA SER A 7 16.60 -4.55 29.68
C SER A 7 15.52 -4.04 28.75
N LEU A 8 15.27 -2.72 28.72
CA LEU A 8 14.22 -2.15 27.86
C LEU A 8 14.69 -2.03 26.40
N LEU A 9 15.98 -1.69 26.22
CA LEU A 9 16.60 -1.70 24.88
C LEU A 9 16.70 -3.12 24.32
N PHE A 10 16.96 -4.10 25.18
CA PHE A 10 16.95 -5.53 24.85
C PHE A 10 15.54 -6.03 24.50
N LEU A 11 14.51 -5.52 25.19
CA LEU A 11 13.11 -5.84 24.88
C LEU A 11 12.67 -5.23 23.54
N LEU A 12 13.10 -4.02 23.23
CA LEU A 12 12.85 -3.37 21.94
C LEU A 12 13.58 -4.09 20.79
N LEU A 13 14.80 -4.53 21.01
CA LEU A 13 15.59 -5.35 20.07
C LEU A 13 15.04 -6.77 19.96
N LEU A 14 14.47 -7.33 21.03
CA LEU A 14 13.80 -8.64 21.00
C LEU A 14 12.48 -8.60 20.22
N ILE A 15 11.76 -7.48 20.24
CA ILE A 15 10.54 -7.28 19.42
C ILE A 15 10.90 -7.15 17.93
N ILE A 16 12.06 -6.59 17.59
CA ILE A 16 12.58 -6.54 16.22
C ILE A 16 13.23 -7.88 15.81
N GLY A 17 13.76 -8.64 16.77
CA GLY A 17 14.45 -9.92 16.55
C GLY A 17 13.57 -11.17 16.53
N VAL A 18 12.28 -11.08 16.90
CA VAL A 18 11.33 -12.19 16.88
C VAL A 18 10.42 -12.14 15.65
N ILE A 19 10.99 -11.79 14.51
CA ILE A 19 10.45 -12.25 13.23
C ILE A 19 11.22 -13.55 12.94
N PRO A 20 10.67 -14.75 13.18
CA PRO A 20 11.34 -15.95 12.70
C PRO A 20 11.27 -15.93 11.19
N LEU A 21 12.41 -15.67 10.54
CA LEU A 21 12.69 -16.17 9.21
C LEU A 21 12.79 -17.72 9.30
N SER A 22 11.68 -18.38 9.50
CA SER A 22 11.58 -19.79 9.22
C SER A 22 11.39 -19.96 7.72
N ALA A 23 12.51 -19.85 6.99
CA ALA A 23 12.67 -20.55 5.74
C ALA A 23 12.83 -22.04 6.09
N GLN A 24 11.72 -22.72 6.26
CA GLN A 24 11.68 -24.17 6.25
C GLN A 24 11.61 -24.59 4.79
N GLU A 25 12.72 -25.07 4.26
CA GLU A 25 12.78 -25.89 3.05
C GLU A 25 11.97 -27.16 3.32
N ASP A 26 10.73 -27.18 2.88
CA ASP A 26 9.99 -28.41 2.72
C ASP A 26 10.50 -29.12 1.45
N LEU A 27 11.34 -30.10 1.67
CA LEU A 27 11.67 -31.16 0.73
C LEU A 27 10.37 -31.85 0.29
N VAL A 28 9.86 -31.47 -0.87
CA VAL A 28 8.75 -32.13 -1.54
C VAL A 28 9.23 -33.47 -2.04
N ARG A 29 8.88 -34.55 -1.33
CA ARG A 29 8.94 -35.91 -1.87
C ARG A 29 7.85 -36.04 -2.95
N PRO A 30 8.17 -36.60 -4.13
CA PRO A 30 7.15 -36.86 -5.15
C PRO A 30 6.26 -38.02 -4.70
N LEU A 31 4.97 -37.81 -4.62
CA LEU A 31 3.96 -38.83 -4.47
C LEU A 31 3.66 -39.46 -5.85
N PRO A 32 3.38 -40.77 -5.88
CA PRO A 32 3.20 -41.52 -7.13
C PRO A 32 1.88 -41.13 -7.82
N ILE A 33 1.98 -40.95 -9.14
CA ILE A 33 0.87 -40.71 -10.05
C ILE A 33 0.00 -41.94 -10.11
N LYS A 34 -1.26 -41.86 -9.67
CA LYS A 34 -2.33 -42.80 -10.01
C LYS A 34 -3.09 -42.25 -11.20
N ALA A 35 -2.97 -42.94 -12.30
CA ALA A 35 -3.77 -42.71 -13.49
C ALA A 35 -5.24 -43.09 -13.20
N VAL A 36 -6.15 -42.14 -13.41
CA VAL A 36 -7.57 -42.44 -13.70
C VAL A 36 -7.95 -41.54 -14.84
N GLY A 37 -8.28 -42.18 -15.95
CA GLY A 37 -8.79 -41.52 -17.13
C GLY A 37 -10.22 -41.01 -16.95
N ASP A 38 -10.52 -39.94 -17.64
CA ASP A 38 -11.81 -39.72 -18.24
C ASP A 38 -11.70 -38.70 -19.37
N THR A 39 -12.03 -39.18 -20.54
CA THR A 39 -12.13 -38.51 -21.80
C THR A 39 -13.35 -37.59 -21.82
N ILE A 40 -13.15 -36.31 -22.12
CA ILE A 40 -14.26 -35.44 -22.59
C ILE A 40 -13.92 -34.96 -23.99
N TYR A 41 -14.72 -35.38 -24.94
CA TYR A 41 -14.72 -34.97 -26.33
C TYR A 41 -15.14 -33.49 -26.46
N ALA A 42 -14.42 -32.72 -27.26
CA ALA A 42 -14.89 -31.49 -27.85
C ALA A 42 -15.01 -31.67 -29.39
N PRO A 43 -16.03 -31.09 -30.03
CA PRO A 43 -16.36 -31.44 -31.40
C PRO A 43 -15.47 -30.76 -32.43
N LEU A 44 -15.12 -31.57 -33.44
CA LEU A 44 -14.45 -31.19 -34.69
C LEU A 44 -15.35 -30.25 -35.52
N MET A 45 -14.79 -29.15 -36.00
CA MET A 45 -15.34 -28.39 -37.13
C MET A 45 -14.63 -28.77 -38.42
N PRO A 46 -15.34 -28.76 -39.58
CA PRO A 46 -14.90 -29.45 -40.77
C PRO A 46 -13.91 -28.67 -41.63
N VAL A 47 -12.99 -29.39 -42.23
CA VAL A 47 -12.07 -29.01 -43.28
C VAL A 47 -12.82 -28.93 -44.62
N PRO A 48 -12.64 -27.91 -45.46
CA PRO A 48 -12.96 -28.02 -46.89
C PRO A 48 -11.81 -28.67 -47.64
N ALA A 49 -12.21 -29.61 -48.47
CA ALA A 49 -11.33 -30.42 -49.34
C ALA A 49 -10.91 -29.70 -50.61
N GLU A 50 -9.74 -30.15 -51.09
CA GLU A 50 -9.32 -30.36 -52.48
C GLU A 50 -9.20 -29.18 -53.45
N LEU A 51 -8.00 -29.04 -54.03
CA LEU A 51 -7.83 -29.13 -55.47
C LEU A 51 -6.37 -29.36 -55.86
N ASP A 52 -6.23 -30.49 -56.53
CA ASP A 52 -5.37 -30.89 -57.66
C ASP A 52 -3.82 -30.87 -57.60
N THR A 53 -3.38 -32.09 -57.60
CA THR A 53 -2.13 -32.64 -58.06
C THR A 53 -1.81 -32.26 -59.52
N VAL A 54 -0.63 -31.70 -59.74
CA VAL A 54 0.05 -31.85 -61.01
C VAL A 54 1.39 -32.57 -60.77
N GLN A 55 1.44 -33.81 -61.19
CA GLN A 55 2.68 -34.60 -61.34
C GLN A 55 3.53 -33.97 -62.40
N THR A 56 4.82 -33.83 -62.15
CA THR A 56 5.85 -33.77 -63.19
C THR A 56 7.09 -34.54 -62.71
N ASP A 57 7.52 -35.40 -63.58
CA ASP A 57 8.46 -36.47 -63.58
C ASP A 57 9.79 -36.27 -62.85
N SER A 58 10.19 -37.37 -62.24
CA SER A 58 11.53 -37.69 -61.77
C SER A 58 12.56 -37.74 -62.88
N MET A 59 13.59 -36.89 -62.83
CA MET A 59 14.88 -37.22 -63.42
C MET A 59 15.89 -37.46 -62.30
N GLN A 60 16.32 -38.70 -62.20
CA GLN A 60 17.53 -39.12 -61.49
C GLN A 60 18.73 -38.41 -62.13
N THR A 61 19.54 -37.77 -61.35
CA THR A 61 20.89 -37.38 -61.70
C THR A 61 21.85 -37.78 -60.59
N ASP A 62 22.88 -38.43 -61.01
CA ASP A 62 23.93 -39.07 -60.24
C ASP A 62 24.59 -38.21 -59.18
N SER A 63 24.94 -38.89 -58.09
CA SER A 63 25.73 -38.43 -56.98
C SER A 63 27.13 -38.00 -57.42
N ILE A 64 27.43 -36.72 -57.32
CA ILE A 64 28.80 -36.21 -57.22
C ILE A 64 29.02 -35.83 -55.76
N ASN A 65 30.02 -36.47 -55.15
CA ASN A 65 30.54 -36.16 -53.81
C ASN A 65 31.00 -34.68 -53.72
N GLY A 66 30.12 -33.77 -53.31
CA GLY A 66 30.44 -32.44 -52.93
C GLY A 66 30.04 -32.25 -51.47
N LYS A 67 30.87 -31.63 -50.65
CA LYS A 67 30.64 -31.26 -49.24
C LYS A 67 29.18 -30.87 -49.02
N GLU A 68 28.53 -31.58 -48.11
CA GLU A 68 27.15 -31.23 -47.71
C GLU A 68 27.07 -29.75 -47.33
N GLY A 69 26.38 -28.97 -48.13
CA GLY A 69 26.06 -27.58 -47.83
C GLY A 69 25.04 -27.59 -46.68
N ILE A 70 25.30 -26.77 -45.68
CA ILE A 70 24.54 -26.65 -44.41
C ILE A 70 23.15 -26.00 -44.61
N LEU A 71 22.71 -25.81 -45.88
CA LEU A 71 21.36 -25.30 -46.17
C LEU A 71 20.32 -26.39 -45.90
N THR A 72 19.56 -26.23 -44.81
CA THR A 72 18.53 -27.17 -44.34
C THR A 72 17.16 -26.97 -45.02
N ASP A 73 17.00 -25.94 -45.86
CA ASP A 73 15.74 -25.61 -46.55
C ASP A 73 15.99 -24.97 -47.92
N LYS A 74 14.97 -24.95 -48.79
CA LYS A 74 15.03 -24.35 -50.12
C LYS A 74 14.90 -22.84 -50.05
N ILE A 75 15.83 -22.10 -50.70
CA ILE A 75 15.74 -20.65 -50.85
C ILE A 75 14.70 -20.34 -51.94
N LYS A 76 13.65 -19.60 -51.60
CA LYS A 76 12.67 -19.08 -52.57
C LYS A 76 13.06 -17.64 -52.95
N TYR A 77 13.06 -17.34 -54.22
CA TYR A 77 13.41 -16.00 -54.72
C TYR A 77 12.51 -15.58 -55.87
N LYS A 78 12.27 -14.28 -55.99
CA LYS A 78 11.57 -13.67 -57.13
C LYS A 78 12.09 -12.26 -57.41
N ALA A 79 11.89 -11.77 -58.61
CA ALA A 79 12.15 -10.39 -59.03
C ALA A 79 11.15 -9.99 -60.12
N LYS A 80 10.93 -8.69 -60.27
CA LYS A 80 9.95 -8.16 -61.20
C LYS A 80 10.50 -8.08 -62.64
N ASP A 81 11.74 -7.58 -62.82
CA ASP A 81 12.29 -7.36 -64.14
C ASP A 81 12.99 -8.62 -64.67
N TYR A 82 14.01 -9.10 -63.97
CA TYR A 82 14.71 -10.32 -64.43
C TYR A 82 15.42 -11.04 -63.28
N VAL A 83 15.57 -12.32 -63.45
CA VAL A 83 16.45 -13.20 -62.72
C VAL A 83 17.52 -13.76 -63.62
N LYS A 84 18.79 -13.42 -63.38
CA LYS A 84 19.91 -13.86 -64.17
C LYS A 84 20.81 -14.79 -63.39
N LEU A 85 20.95 -16.03 -63.82
CA LEU A 85 21.93 -16.99 -63.28
C LEU A 85 23.22 -16.88 -64.13
N SER A 86 24.32 -16.51 -63.48
CA SER A 86 25.67 -16.51 -64.13
C SER A 86 26.47 -17.70 -63.62
N GLN A 87 26.63 -18.71 -64.40
CA GLN A 87 27.49 -19.86 -64.14
C GLN A 87 28.96 -19.48 -64.02
N LYS A 88 29.38 -18.53 -64.80
CA LYS A 88 30.75 -18.02 -64.76
C LYS A 88 31.12 -17.35 -63.49
N ASP A 89 30.24 -16.54 -62.96
CA ASP A 89 30.45 -15.78 -61.72
C ASP A 89 29.90 -16.51 -60.48
N GLN A 90 29.21 -17.64 -60.67
CA GLN A 90 28.55 -18.45 -59.62
C GLN A 90 27.57 -17.63 -58.82
N LYS A 91 26.78 -16.72 -59.47
CA LYS A 91 25.86 -15.78 -58.84
C LYS A 91 24.51 -15.76 -59.50
N ILE A 92 23.50 -15.46 -58.66
CA ILE A 92 22.15 -15.16 -59.09
C ILE A 92 21.92 -13.66 -58.88
N TYR A 93 21.48 -12.98 -59.91
CA TYR A 93 21.13 -11.57 -59.89
C TYR A 93 19.62 -11.42 -60.00
N LEU A 94 19.03 -10.75 -59.00
CA LEU A 94 17.62 -10.41 -58.94
C LEU A 94 17.49 -8.91 -59.03
N TYR A 95 16.67 -8.43 -59.96
CA TYR A 95 16.60 -7.01 -60.27
C TYR A 95 15.17 -6.50 -60.32
N ASN A 96 14.93 -5.39 -59.62
CA ASN A 96 13.67 -4.71 -59.42
C ASN A 96 12.67 -5.53 -58.54
N GLU A 97 12.28 -4.97 -57.44
CA GLU A 97 11.41 -5.62 -56.44
C GLU A 97 11.87 -7.06 -56.12
N ALA A 98 13.16 -7.20 -55.88
CA ALA A 98 13.78 -8.49 -55.61
C ALA A 98 13.47 -8.97 -54.20
N GLU A 99 13.11 -10.23 -54.05
CA GLU A 99 12.76 -10.84 -52.78
C GLU A 99 13.43 -12.22 -52.63
N ILE A 100 13.91 -12.50 -51.42
CA ILE A 100 14.43 -13.80 -51.01
C ILE A 100 13.76 -14.20 -49.69
N TYR A 101 13.37 -15.47 -49.62
CA TYR A 101 12.79 -16.08 -48.41
C TYR A 101 13.56 -17.36 -48.09
N TYR A 102 14.05 -17.47 -46.87
CA TYR A 102 14.74 -18.62 -46.36
C TYR A 102 14.42 -18.82 -44.87
N GLN A 103 13.76 -19.92 -44.52
CA GLN A 103 13.28 -20.19 -43.16
C GLN A 103 12.47 -18.99 -42.61
N ASP A 104 12.92 -18.37 -41.52
CA ASP A 104 12.32 -17.20 -40.87
C ASP A 104 12.90 -15.86 -41.37
N THR A 105 13.77 -15.92 -42.41
CA THR A 105 14.44 -14.75 -43.00
C THR A 105 13.74 -14.29 -44.26
N GLU A 106 13.38 -13.01 -44.29
CA GLU A 106 12.79 -12.31 -45.44
C GLU A 106 13.68 -11.14 -45.80
N LEU A 107 14.13 -11.08 -47.06
CA LEU A 107 14.96 -10.02 -47.61
C LEU A 107 14.31 -9.48 -48.88
N LYS A 108 13.96 -8.20 -48.87
CA LYS A 108 13.45 -7.47 -50.07
C LYS A 108 14.35 -6.32 -50.39
N ALA A 109 14.60 -6.04 -51.66
CA ALA A 109 15.45 -4.93 -52.08
C ALA A 109 15.23 -4.59 -53.54
N GLY A 110 15.80 -3.46 -53.99
CA GLY A 110 15.85 -3.12 -55.43
C GLY A 110 16.71 -4.07 -56.22
N VAL A 111 17.86 -4.44 -55.68
CA VAL A 111 18.80 -5.39 -56.30
C VAL A 111 19.26 -6.39 -55.24
N ILE A 112 19.22 -7.67 -55.60
CA ILE A 112 19.79 -8.74 -54.78
C ILE A 112 20.75 -9.56 -55.62
N ILE A 113 21.95 -9.78 -55.09
CA ILE A 113 22.99 -10.60 -55.71
C ILE A 113 23.31 -11.73 -54.74
N MET A 114 23.05 -12.96 -55.12
CA MET A 114 23.31 -14.15 -54.27
C MET A 114 24.49 -14.92 -54.88
N ASP A 115 25.54 -15.11 -54.13
CA ASP A 115 26.67 -16.01 -54.40
C ASP A 115 26.30 -17.39 -53.81
N TYR A 116 25.98 -18.33 -54.65
CA TYR A 116 25.49 -19.65 -54.19
C TYR A 116 26.61 -20.62 -53.82
N VAL A 117 27.87 -20.26 -54.04
CA VAL A 117 29.03 -21.03 -53.56
C VAL A 117 29.42 -20.61 -52.15
N LYS A 118 29.34 -19.32 -51.86
CA LYS A 118 29.64 -18.76 -50.53
C LYS A 118 28.42 -18.70 -49.62
N ASN A 119 27.25 -19.04 -50.16
CA ASN A 119 25.95 -18.86 -49.49
C ASN A 119 25.78 -17.44 -48.92
N GLU A 120 26.24 -16.44 -49.67
CA GLU A 120 26.23 -15.03 -49.28
C GLU A 120 25.31 -14.24 -50.18
N VAL A 121 24.51 -13.38 -49.63
CA VAL A 121 23.61 -12.47 -50.31
C VAL A 121 24.01 -11.02 -50.05
N TYR A 122 24.06 -10.23 -51.09
CA TYR A 122 24.11 -8.77 -51.03
C TYR A 122 22.77 -8.22 -51.51
N ALA A 123 22.20 -7.28 -50.74
CA ALA A 123 20.99 -6.55 -51.12
C ALA A 123 21.23 -5.05 -50.99
N GLY A 124 20.75 -4.29 -51.97
CA GLY A 124 20.95 -2.85 -52.03
C GLY A 124 19.79 -2.11 -52.72
N ARG A 125 19.82 -0.79 -52.59
CA ARG A 125 18.87 0.11 -53.26
C ARG A 125 19.09 0.10 -54.75
N MET A 126 18.03 0.36 -55.52
CA MET A 126 18.09 0.58 -56.96
C MET A 126 18.10 2.08 -57.24
N ARG A 127 18.75 2.51 -58.36
CA ARG A 127 18.63 3.88 -58.86
C ARG A 127 17.52 3.92 -59.91
N ASP A 128 16.66 4.94 -59.81
CA ASP A 128 15.64 5.23 -60.79
C ASP A 128 16.25 5.94 -62.01
N SER A 129 15.44 6.18 -63.01
CA SER A 129 15.87 6.88 -64.28
C SER A 129 16.35 8.31 -64.04
N LEU A 130 16.02 8.91 -62.91
CA LEU A 130 16.45 10.25 -62.50
C LEU A 130 17.70 10.22 -61.60
N GLY A 131 18.25 9.04 -61.30
CA GLY A 131 19.44 8.86 -60.51
C GLY A 131 19.17 8.81 -59.01
N ASN A 132 17.90 8.91 -58.52
CA ASN A 132 17.54 8.82 -57.12
C ASN A 132 17.52 7.37 -56.67
N TYR A 133 17.86 7.16 -55.38
CA TYR A 133 17.76 5.83 -54.76
C TYR A 133 16.32 5.49 -54.40
N SER A 134 15.86 4.33 -54.86
CA SER A 134 14.55 3.76 -54.59
C SER A 134 14.67 2.31 -54.06
N GLN A 135 13.57 1.75 -53.60
CA GLN A 135 13.48 0.35 -53.16
C GLN A 135 14.52 0.01 -52.08
N THR A 136 14.43 0.75 -50.96
CA THR A 136 15.30 0.52 -49.78
C THR A 136 15.17 -0.92 -49.30
N PRO A 137 16.29 -1.62 -49.03
CA PRO A 137 16.24 -2.98 -48.55
C PRO A 137 15.45 -3.11 -47.23
N TYR A 138 14.74 -4.21 -47.12
CA TYR A 138 14.00 -4.63 -45.96
C TYR A 138 14.49 -6.02 -45.54
N PHE A 139 15.04 -6.14 -44.34
CA PHE A 139 15.53 -7.38 -43.80
C PHE A 139 14.75 -7.72 -42.51
N LYS A 140 14.11 -8.87 -42.50
CA LYS A 140 13.39 -9.41 -41.34
C LYS A 140 13.91 -10.80 -41.03
N GLN A 141 14.19 -11.06 -39.76
CA GLN A 141 14.51 -12.38 -39.26
C GLN A 141 13.76 -12.61 -37.93
N GLY A 142 12.84 -13.55 -37.93
CA GLY A 142 11.89 -13.72 -36.86
C GLY A 142 11.08 -12.44 -36.63
N GLU A 143 11.18 -11.87 -35.45
CA GLU A 143 10.50 -10.60 -35.09
C GLU A 143 11.39 -9.36 -35.27
N ASN A 144 12.65 -9.52 -35.61
CA ASN A 144 13.57 -8.39 -35.77
C ASN A 144 13.50 -7.85 -37.20
N VAL A 145 13.23 -6.57 -37.33
CA VAL A 145 13.16 -5.85 -38.59
C VAL A 145 14.27 -4.79 -38.64
N VAL A 146 15.01 -4.78 -39.74
CA VAL A 146 16.05 -3.78 -40.02
C VAL A 146 15.82 -3.22 -41.41
N ILE A 147 15.89 -1.91 -41.58
CA ILE A 147 15.80 -1.20 -42.84
C ILE A 147 17.17 -0.58 -43.15
N PRO A 148 18.04 -1.24 -43.92
CA PRO A 148 19.37 -0.73 -44.26
C PRO A 148 19.39 -0.01 -45.59
N ASP A 149 20.48 0.69 -45.88
CA ASP A 149 20.79 1.13 -47.27
C ASP A 149 21.35 -0.02 -48.11
N SER A 150 22.13 -0.90 -47.49
CA SER A 150 22.58 -2.17 -48.07
C SER A 150 22.91 -3.18 -46.97
N ILE A 151 22.85 -4.45 -47.31
CA ILE A 151 23.15 -5.56 -46.40
C ILE A 151 23.92 -6.65 -47.14
N ARG A 152 24.88 -7.23 -46.48
CA ARG A 152 25.55 -8.48 -46.89
C ARG A 152 25.29 -9.50 -45.78
N PHE A 153 24.65 -10.60 -46.12
CA PHE A 153 24.24 -11.65 -45.20
C PHE A 153 24.73 -13.01 -45.67
N ASN A 154 25.26 -13.81 -44.78
CA ASN A 154 25.72 -15.16 -45.07
C ASN A 154 24.75 -16.15 -44.40
N PHE A 155 24.17 -17.05 -45.18
CA PHE A 155 23.16 -18.01 -44.72
C PHE A 155 23.74 -19.13 -43.83
N ASP A 156 25.02 -19.51 -44.04
CA ASP A 156 25.65 -20.57 -43.27
C ASP A 156 26.02 -20.11 -41.86
N THR A 157 26.60 -18.93 -41.75
CA THR A 157 27.10 -18.38 -40.49
C THR A 157 26.09 -17.51 -39.79
N GLN A 158 24.96 -17.17 -40.43
CA GLN A 158 23.94 -16.24 -39.96
C GLN A 158 24.48 -14.85 -39.60
N LYS A 159 25.67 -14.50 -40.11
CA LYS A 159 26.31 -13.19 -39.90
C LYS A 159 25.92 -12.21 -40.98
N ALA A 160 25.82 -10.93 -40.61
CA ALA A 160 25.56 -9.87 -41.54
C ALA A 160 26.45 -8.66 -41.29
N LEU A 161 26.75 -7.95 -42.37
CA LEU A 161 27.28 -6.58 -42.36
C LEU A 161 26.26 -5.67 -43.00
N ILE A 162 25.84 -4.66 -42.30
CA ILE A 162 24.68 -3.82 -42.61
C ILE A 162 25.13 -2.36 -42.61
N TRP A 163 24.84 -1.60 -43.66
CA TRP A 163 25.19 -0.19 -43.78
C TRP A 163 23.95 0.70 -43.64
N ASN A 164 24.09 1.76 -42.83
CA ASN A 164 23.04 2.73 -42.52
C ASN A 164 21.75 2.06 -42.07
N SER A 165 21.87 1.20 -41.04
CA SER A 165 20.76 0.46 -40.52
C SER A 165 19.81 1.34 -39.66
N ARG A 166 18.52 1.08 -39.80
CA ARG A 166 17.43 1.67 -39.00
C ARG A 166 16.58 0.56 -38.42
N THR A 167 16.35 0.61 -37.09
CA THR A 167 15.48 -0.35 -36.42
C THR A 167 14.71 0.34 -35.32
N GLU A 168 13.49 -0.09 -35.10
CA GLU A 168 12.65 0.36 -33.99
C GLU A 168 12.50 -0.77 -32.96
N GLN A 169 12.65 -0.45 -31.71
CA GLN A 169 12.48 -1.38 -30.58
C GLN A 169 11.50 -0.78 -29.59
N GLN A 170 10.50 -1.54 -29.19
CA GLN A 170 9.66 -1.13 -28.06
C GLN A 170 10.55 -1.07 -26.81
N ALA A 171 10.81 0.14 -26.33
CA ALA A 171 11.52 0.34 -25.09
C ALA A 171 10.57 0.07 -23.92
N GLY A 172 10.90 -0.89 -23.09
CA GLY A 172 10.23 -1.15 -21.82
C GLY A 172 10.50 -0.10 -20.73
N LEU A 173 10.81 1.13 -21.11
CA LEU A 173 11.05 2.25 -20.19
C LEU A 173 9.71 2.83 -19.73
N GLY A 174 9.12 2.22 -18.69
CA GLY A 174 7.87 2.61 -18.09
C GLY A 174 7.77 4.00 -17.45
N GLN A 175 8.70 4.91 -17.70
CA GLN A 175 8.67 6.29 -17.19
C GLN A 175 9.04 7.38 -18.22
N LEU A 176 9.48 7.04 -19.42
CA LEU A 176 9.87 8.01 -20.47
C LEU A 176 9.00 7.92 -21.72
N GLY A 177 7.68 7.83 -21.57
CA GLY A 177 6.74 7.82 -22.68
C GLY A 177 6.58 6.43 -23.34
N SER A 178 5.46 6.23 -24.01
CA SER A 178 5.11 5.00 -24.75
C SER A 178 5.83 4.88 -26.11
N ASP A 179 6.79 5.74 -26.41
CA ASP A 179 7.41 5.82 -27.72
C ASP A 179 8.54 4.77 -27.89
N ALA A 180 8.52 4.07 -28.99
CA ALA A 180 9.54 3.09 -29.35
C ALA A 180 10.93 3.75 -29.49
N MET A 181 11.96 3.11 -28.91
CA MET A 181 13.34 3.56 -29.12
C MET A 181 13.81 3.25 -30.55
N LYS A 182 14.24 4.25 -31.24
CA LYS A 182 14.79 4.16 -32.61
C LYS A 182 16.31 4.10 -32.53
N VAL A 183 16.87 3.12 -33.21
CA VAL A 183 18.31 2.87 -33.29
C VAL A 183 18.79 3.01 -34.70
N TYR A 184 19.71 3.93 -34.93
CA TYR A 184 20.42 4.14 -36.21
C TYR A 184 21.87 3.74 -36.01
N ALA A 185 22.49 3.17 -37.03
CA ALA A 185 23.92 2.96 -37.04
C ALA A 185 24.49 3.03 -38.44
N SER A 186 25.65 3.67 -38.61
CA SER A 186 26.32 3.74 -39.89
C SER A 186 26.78 2.36 -40.37
N ILE A 187 27.29 1.56 -39.43
CA ILE A 187 27.66 0.16 -39.70
C ILE A 187 27.14 -0.71 -38.56
N THR A 188 26.42 -1.77 -38.92
CA THR A 188 25.96 -2.78 -37.99
C THR A 188 26.52 -4.14 -38.38
N LYS A 189 27.24 -4.79 -37.48
CA LYS A 189 27.69 -6.18 -37.65
C LYS A 189 26.77 -7.08 -36.81
N LYS A 190 26.02 -7.96 -37.45
CA LYS A 190 25.29 -9.05 -36.82
C LYS A 190 26.26 -10.21 -36.62
N GLU A 191 26.48 -10.62 -35.37
CA GLU A 191 27.36 -11.76 -35.06
C GLU A 191 26.58 -13.07 -34.95
N ASN A 192 25.35 -13.00 -34.44
CA ASN A 192 24.38 -14.08 -34.35
C ASN A 192 22.97 -13.49 -34.18
N ASP A 193 21.96 -14.34 -34.00
CA ASP A 193 20.54 -13.92 -33.89
C ASP A 193 20.23 -13.02 -32.69
N SER A 194 21.12 -12.97 -31.71
CA SER A 194 20.91 -12.23 -30.47
C SER A 194 21.89 -11.08 -30.25
N VAL A 195 22.92 -10.90 -31.06
CA VAL A 195 23.99 -9.92 -30.81
C VAL A 195 24.36 -9.13 -32.06
N TYR A 196 24.24 -7.82 -31.94
CA TYR A 196 24.64 -6.84 -32.95
C TYR A 196 25.69 -5.90 -32.38
N PHE A 197 26.71 -5.55 -33.17
CA PHE A 197 27.67 -4.51 -32.87
C PHE A 197 27.41 -3.31 -33.78
N LEU A 198 27.21 -2.15 -33.15
CA LEU A 198 26.92 -0.89 -33.87
C LEU A 198 28.14 0.00 -33.80
N SER A 199 28.40 0.68 -34.90
CA SER A 199 29.41 1.75 -35.02
C SER A 199 28.74 3.04 -35.47
N GLU A 200 29.11 4.17 -34.81
CA GLU A 200 28.52 5.48 -35.04
C GLU A 200 26.98 5.43 -34.95
N GLY A 201 26.49 4.97 -33.82
CA GLY A 201 25.06 4.82 -33.55
C GLY A 201 24.40 6.11 -33.07
N LYS A 202 23.13 6.30 -33.42
CA LYS A 202 22.23 7.32 -32.83
C LYS A 202 21.05 6.60 -32.17
N LEU A 203 20.78 6.91 -30.92
CA LEU A 203 19.66 6.39 -30.16
C LEU A 203 18.70 7.53 -29.82
N THR A 204 17.43 7.43 -30.22
CA THR A 204 16.44 8.48 -29.99
C THR A 204 15.03 7.90 -29.74
N THR A 205 14.18 8.67 -29.08
CA THR A 205 12.73 8.44 -29.00
C THR A 205 11.95 9.55 -29.74
N SER A 206 12.63 10.46 -30.45
CA SER A 206 11.98 11.48 -31.26
C SER A 206 11.07 10.87 -32.33
N LYS A 207 9.95 11.54 -32.62
CA LYS A 207 9.01 11.14 -33.67
C LYS A 207 9.60 11.30 -35.05
N ASP A 208 10.40 12.35 -35.26
CA ASP A 208 11.11 12.55 -36.50
C ASP A 208 12.25 11.53 -36.62
N THR A 209 12.20 10.74 -37.70
CA THR A 209 13.16 9.67 -37.98
C THR A 209 14.33 10.13 -38.81
N ILE A 210 14.21 11.25 -39.48
CA ILE A 210 15.23 11.77 -40.41
C ILE A 210 16.12 12.78 -39.68
N ASN A 211 15.48 13.75 -38.98
CA ASN A 211 16.16 14.81 -38.25
C ASN A 211 15.63 14.81 -36.79
N PRO A 212 16.08 13.87 -35.94
CA PRO A 212 15.58 13.79 -34.59
C PRO A 212 15.96 15.04 -33.78
N ASP A 213 14.99 15.61 -33.04
CA ASP A 213 15.19 16.80 -32.20
C ASP A 213 16.30 16.59 -31.17
N TYR A 214 16.48 15.35 -30.73
CA TYR A 214 17.53 14.96 -29.82
C TYR A 214 17.92 13.50 -30.01
N TYR A 215 19.19 13.20 -29.74
CA TYR A 215 19.68 11.82 -29.81
C TYR A 215 20.94 11.65 -28.94
N ILE A 216 21.20 10.41 -28.56
CA ILE A 216 22.46 10.00 -27.96
C ILE A 216 23.34 9.43 -29.08
N ARG A 217 24.44 10.10 -29.36
CA ARG A 217 25.46 9.57 -30.30
C ARG A 217 26.37 8.62 -29.56
N VAL A 218 26.53 7.42 -30.10
CA VAL A 218 27.33 6.33 -29.51
C VAL A 218 28.36 5.89 -30.53
N ARG A 219 29.65 5.97 -30.19
CA ARG A 219 30.73 5.57 -31.13
C ARG A 219 30.71 4.07 -31.38
N LYS A 220 30.57 3.25 -30.33
CA LYS A 220 30.46 1.78 -30.44
C LYS A 220 29.44 1.28 -29.44
N ALA A 221 28.57 0.37 -29.85
CA ALA A 221 27.62 -0.28 -28.95
C ALA A 221 27.48 -1.77 -29.27
N LYS A 222 27.18 -2.54 -28.24
CA LYS A 222 26.66 -3.90 -28.32
C LYS A 222 25.16 -3.84 -28.10
N PHE A 223 24.40 -4.21 -29.09
CA PHE A 223 22.96 -4.24 -29.09
C PHE A 223 22.48 -5.69 -29.01
N VAL A 224 21.65 -5.99 -28.02
CA VAL A 224 21.00 -7.27 -27.84
C VAL A 224 19.50 -7.01 -27.89
N PRO A 225 18.81 -7.32 -29.00
CA PRO A 225 17.39 -7.04 -29.18
C PRO A 225 16.55 -7.52 -28.03
N LYS A 226 15.54 -6.74 -27.61
CA LYS A 226 14.63 -7.00 -26.51
C LYS A 226 15.29 -7.17 -25.13
N LYS A 227 16.61 -7.01 -25.00
CA LYS A 227 17.33 -7.14 -23.73
C LYS A 227 18.04 -5.86 -23.32
N LYS A 228 19.01 -5.38 -24.11
CA LYS A 228 19.87 -4.27 -23.71
C LYS A 228 20.70 -3.66 -24.84
N VAL A 229 21.07 -2.38 -24.66
CA VAL A 229 22.16 -1.74 -25.39
C VAL A 229 23.27 -1.41 -24.40
N ILE A 230 24.49 -1.85 -24.71
CA ILE A 230 25.70 -1.49 -23.98
C ILE A 230 26.49 -0.54 -24.88
N ALA A 231 26.55 0.72 -24.49
CA ALA A 231 27.19 1.78 -25.25
C ALA A 231 28.53 2.17 -24.61
N GLY A 232 29.55 2.38 -25.46
CA GLY A 232 30.80 3.01 -25.05
C GLY A 232 30.65 4.53 -24.91
N LEU A 233 31.69 5.28 -25.29
CA LEU A 233 31.65 6.74 -25.23
C LEU A 233 30.42 7.30 -25.98
N SER A 234 29.60 8.03 -25.25
CA SER A 234 28.31 8.53 -25.71
C SER A 234 28.16 10.00 -25.36
N ASN A 235 27.60 10.80 -26.28
CA ASN A 235 27.30 12.21 -26.07
C ASN A 235 25.84 12.49 -26.44
N ILE A 236 25.20 13.39 -25.69
CA ILE A 236 23.85 13.85 -25.99
C ILE A 236 23.90 15.01 -26.99
N TYR A 237 23.08 14.93 -28.01
CA TYR A 237 22.89 15.97 -29.02
C TYR A 237 21.45 16.49 -28.98
N ILE A 238 21.27 17.77 -29.09
CA ILE A 238 19.98 18.45 -29.19
C ILE A 238 20.04 19.33 -30.42
N ALA A 239 19.12 19.15 -31.36
CA ALA A 239 19.12 19.83 -32.66
C ALA A 239 20.51 19.78 -33.34
N ASP A 240 21.15 18.60 -33.37
CA ASP A 240 22.50 18.33 -33.91
C ASP A 240 23.66 19.08 -33.21
N VAL A 241 23.39 19.83 -32.14
CA VAL A 241 24.41 20.50 -31.32
C VAL A 241 24.85 19.60 -30.18
N PRO A 242 26.16 19.32 -30.03
CA PRO A 242 26.65 18.50 -28.93
C PRO A 242 26.49 19.23 -27.57
N THR A 243 25.88 18.58 -26.60
CA THR A 243 25.86 19.08 -25.24
C THR A 243 27.16 18.71 -24.48
N PRO A 244 27.52 19.39 -23.40
CA PRO A 244 28.68 19.03 -22.58
C PRO A 244 28.51 17.72 -21.79
N ILE A 245 27.37 17.05 -21.95
CA ILE A 245 27.06 15.80 -21.25
C ILE A 245 27.63 14.63 -22.08
N ALA A 246 28.73 14.06 -21.61
CA ALA A 246 29.36 12.88 -22.17
C ALA A 246 29.42 11.77 -21.14
N MET A 247 29.13 10.54 -21.57
CA MET A 247 29.20 9.35 -20.75
C MET A 247 30.25 8.40 -21.32
N PRO A 248 31.28 8.00 -20.55
CA PRO A 248 32.29 7.07 -21.02
C PRO A 248 31.70 5.66 -21.27
N PHE A 249 30.64 5.35 -20.57
CA PHE A 249 29.90 4.09 -20.67
C PHE A 249 28.43 4.33 -20.36
N ALA A 250 27.52 3.71 -21.13
CA ALA A 250 26.08 3.75 -20.91
C ALA A 250 25.42 2.38 -21.09
N TYR A 251 24.43 2.09 -20.27
CA TYR A 251 23.64 0.87 -20.32
C TYR A 251 22.15 1.23 -20.48
N PHE A 252 21.52 0.76 -21.54
CA PHE A 252 20.11 1.00 -21.83
C PHE A 252 19.36 -0.34 -21.81
N PRO A 253 18.52 -0.63 -20.80
CA PRO A 253 17.68 -1.81 -20.79
C PRO A 253 16.55 -1.68 -21.82
N LEU A 254 16.29 -2.76 -22.57
CA LEU A 254 15.21 -2.86 -23.56
C LEU A 254 14.12 -3.85 -23.14
N THR A 255 14.15 -4.32 -21.89
CA THR A 255 13.19 -5.27 -21.35
C THR A 255 12.01 -4.53 -20.74
N SER A 256 10.82 -5.08 -20.88
CA SER A 256 9.63 -4.64 -20.13
C SER A 256 9.71 -4.99 -18.64
N GLY A 257 10.71 -5.75 -18.20
CA GLY A 257 10.96 -6.12 -16.81
C GLY A 257 11.74 -5.04 -16.04
N ARG A 258 11.70 -5.14 -14.71
CA ARG A 258 12.50 -4.29 -13.81
C ARG A 258 13.99 -4.59 -14.00
N THR A 259 14.78 -3.60 -14.37
CA THR A 259 16.24 -3.72 -14.53
C THR A 259 16.96 -2.65 -13.72
N ALA A 260 18.12 -3.03 -13.15
CA ALA A 260 18.98 -2.09 -12.46
C ALA A 260 19.52 -1.02 -13.43
N GLY A 261 19.62 0.21 -12.98
CA GLY A 261 20.13 1.29 -13.80
C GLY A 261 20.38 2.60 -13.06
N VAL A 262 21.19 3.44 -13.66
CA VAL A 262 21.49 4.80 -13.19
C VAL A 262 20.28 5.70 -13.50
N MET A 263 19.86 6.48 -12.52
CA MET A 263 18.87 7.52 -12.68
C MET A 263 19.56 8.85 -12.99
N MET A 264 19.16 9.46 -14.10
CA MET A 264 19.73 10.74 -14.52
C MET A 264 19.22 11.86 -13.62
N PRO A 265 20.10 12.76 -13.18
CA PRO A 265 19.70 13.89 -12.37
C PRO A 265 18.89 14.91 -13.18
N THR A 266 17.98 15.58 -12.47
CA THR A 266 17.42 16.85 -12.92
C THR A 266 18.34 17.99 -12.47
N PHE A 267 18.54 18.96 -13.32
CA PHE A 267 19.35 20.13 -13.01
C PHE A 267 18.50 21.41 -13.08
N GLY A 268 18.88 22.40 -12.31
CA GLY A 268 18.17 23.66 -12.26
C GLY A 268 18.89 24.66 -11.38
N ASN A 269 18.21 25.78 -11.11
CA ASN A 269 18.67 26.84 -10.22
C ASN A 269 17.61 27.12 -9.15
N ASP A 270 18.02 27.16 -7.91
CA ASP A 270 17.23 27.53 -6.74
C ASP A 270 17.68 28.91 -6.29
N PRO A 271 16.77 29.90 -6.07
CA PRO A 271 17.16 31.26 -5.70
C PRO A 271 17.98 31.35 -4.41
N ASP A 272 17.70 30.47 -3.44
CA ASP A 272 18.31 30.52 -2.11
C ASP A 272 19.55 29.61 -2.02
N ARG A 273 19.65 28.57 -2.88
CA ARG A 273 20.67 27.51 -2.76
C ARG A 273 21.60 27.42 -3.96
N GLY A 274 21.31 28.16 -5.05
CA GLY A 274 22.08 28.16 -6.28
C GLY A 274 21.76 26.98 -7.20
N TYR A 275 22.73 26.58 -8.03
CA TYR A 275 22.51 25.46 -8.96
C TYR A 275 22.43 24.14 -8.22
N PHE A 276 21.60 23.24 -8.77
CA PHE A 276 21.41 21.92 -8.17
C PHE A 276 21.44 20.79 -9.21
N LEU A 277 21.80 19.61 -8.70
CA LEU A 277 21.58 18.31 -9.31
C LEU A 277 20.70 17.49 -8.34
N GLN A 278 19.48 17.19 -8.74
CA GLN A 278 18.53 16.44 -7.93
C GLN A 278 18.22 15.06 -8.53
N ASN A 279 17.83 14.10 -7.68
CA ASN A 279 17.41 12.76 -8.08
C ASN A 279 18.50 11.95 -8.80
N MET A 280 19.78 12.31 -8.68
CA MET A 280 20.88 11.48 -9.14
C MET A 280 20.91 10.18 -8.34
N GLY A 281 20.79 9.02 -9.01
CA GLY A 281 20.68 7.80 -8.24
C GLY A 281 20.87 6.51 -8.99
N TYR A 282 20.56 5.44 -8.31
CA TYR A 282 20.63 4.09 -8.81
C TYR A 282 19.41 3.26 -8.37
N TYR A 283 18.75 2.65 -9.34
CA TYR A 283 17.65 1.73 -9.11
C TYR A 283 18.14 0.28 -9.12
N VAL A 284 17.75 -0.51 -8.12
CA VAL A 284 18.11 -1.92 -7.97
C VAL A 284 16.85 -2.75 -7.75
N PRO A 285 16.43 -3.60 -8.70
CA PRO A 285 15.48 -4.66 -8.42
C PRO A 285 16.20 -5.77 -7.65
N ILE A 286 15.98 -5.83 -6.33
CA ILE A 286 16.62 -6.85 -5.48
C ILE A 286 16.12 -8.24 -5.88
N ASN A 287 14.81 -8.36 -6.09
CA ASN A 287 14.15 -9.55 -6.61
C ASN A 287 12.76 -9.17 -7.20
N ASP A 288 11.97 -10.16 -7.62
CA ASP A 288 10.66 -9.95 -8.22
C ASP A 288 9.66 -9.25 -7.28
N TYR A 289 9.92 -9.25 -5.99
CA TYR A 289 9.01 -8.72 -4.97
C TYR A 289 9.47 -7.42 -4.32
N VAL A 290 10.75 -7.08 -4.43
CA VAL A 290 11.39 -5.97 -3.70
C VAL A 290 12.28 -5.18 -4.65
N ASP A 291 12.14 -3.87 -4.66
CA ASP A 291 13.09 -2.96 -5.30
C ASP A 291 13.70 -1.96 -4.30
N LEU A 292 14.78 -1.33 -4.70
CA LEU A 292 15.46 -0.28 -3.95
C LEU A 292 15.89 0.82 -4.92
N THR A 293 15.55 2.04 -4.58
CA THR A 293 16.00 3.25 -5.28
C THR A 293 16.80 4.10 -4.30
N LEU A 294 18.05 4.38 -4.64
CA LEU A 294 18.91 5.29 -3.88
C LEU A 294 19.10 6.55 -4.71
N THR A 295 18.77 7.72 -4.16
CA THR A 295 18.95 9.01 -4.85
C THR A 295 19.65 10.02 -3.97
N GLY A 296 20.41 10.90 -4.58
CA GLY A 296 21.09 12.01 -3.94
C GLY A 296 20.76 13.35 -4.63
N ASP A 297 20.81 14.41 -3.85
CA ASP A 297 20.61 15.77 -4.27
C ASP A 297 21.82 16.59 -3.82
N LEU A 298 22.34 17.45 -4.70
CA LEU A 298 23.51 18.31 -4.43
C LEU A 298 23.20 19.73 -4.84
N TYR A 299 23.63 20.70 -4.03
CA TYR A 299 23.45 22.14 -4.27
C TYR A 299 24.77 22.88 -4.15
N THR A 300 24.94 23.96 -4.89
CA THR A 300 26.20 24.72 -4.90
C THR A 300 26.49 25.45 -3.60
N ASN A 301 25.47 25.75 -2.77
CA ASN A 301 25.68 26.31 -1.44
C ASN A 301 26.23 25.30 -0.39
N GLY A 302 26.42 24.03 -0.77
CA GLY A 302 26.88 22.96 0.11
C GLY A 302 25.75 22.15 0.78
N SER A 303 24.48 22.46 0.49
CA SER A 303 23.35 21.60 0.89
C SER A 303 23.35 20.30 0.10
N TRP A 304 22.97 19.21 0.75
CA TRP A 304 22.83 17.92 0.10
C TRP A 304 21.73 17.06 0.75
N GLY A 305 21.17 16.17 -0.02
CA GLY A 305 20.15 15.24 0.43
C GLY A 305 20.43 13.82 -0.04
N PHE A 306 20.01 12.84 0.75
CA PHE A 306 20.03 11.43 0.42
C PHE A 306 18.64 10.83 0.61
N ARG A 307 18.22 9.99 -0.30
CA ARG A 307 16.94 9.26 -0.22
C ARG A 307 17.12 7.79 -0.55
N ALA A 308 16.53 6.92 0.27
CA ALA A 308 16.40 5.51 0.00
C ALA A 308 14.90 5.15 -0.04
N GLN A 309 14.45 4.63 -1.16
CA GLN A 309 13.06 4.22 -1.39
C GLN A 309 13.02 2.75 -1.77
N SER A 310 12.11 1.99 -1.17
CA SER A 310 11.88 0.60 -1.49
C SER A 310 10.39 0.33 -1.57
N VAL A 311 9.97 -0.40 -2.59
CA VAL A 311 8.61 -0.92 -2.70
C VAL A 311 8.68 -2.44 -2.70
N TYR A 312 7.85 -3.06 -1.89
CA TYR A 312 7.80 -4.51 -1.83
C TYR A 312 6.36 -5.01 -1.86
N SER A 313 6.13 -6.08 -2.60
CA SER A 313 4.80 -6.66 -2.74
C SER A 313 4.89 -8.14 -3.11
N LYS A 314 4.19 -8.98 -2.34
CA LYS A 314 3.98 -10.39 -2.67
C LYS A 314 2.49 -10.67 -2.65
N ARG A 315 1.94 -11.00 -3.83
CA ARG A 315 0.50 -11.24 -4.03
C ARG A 315 -0.03 -12.24 -3.00
N TYR A 316 -1.18 -11.90 -2.37
CA TYR A 316 -1.84 -12.66 -1.31
C TYR A 316 -1.04 -12.83 -0.01
N LYS A 317 0.08 -12.12 0.17
CA LYS A 317 0.87 -12.17 1.40
C LYS A 317 1.01 -10.79 2.04
N TYR A 318 1.66 -9.86 1.37
CA TYR A 318 1.91 -8.52 1.91
C TYR A 318 2.26 -7.52 0.80
N ARG A 319 2.09 -6.27 1.12
CA ARG A 319 2.58 -5.13 0.35
C ARG A 319 3.04 -4.03 1.29
N GLY A 320 3.98 -3.23 0.82
CA GLY A 320 4.44 -2.08 1.57
C GLY A 320 5.44 -1.25 0.80
N ASN A 321 5.82 -0.14 1.43
CA ASN A 321 6.90 0.72 0.96
C ASN A 321 7.67 1.26 2.16
N PHE A 322 8.91 1.56 1.91
CA PHE A 322 9.82 2.24 2.81
C PHE A 322 10.40 3.45 2.10
N ASN A 323 10.45 4.59 2.77
CA ASN A 323 11.06 5.82 2.28
C ASN A 323 11.84 6.44 3.45
N PHE A 324 13.13 6.58 3.25
CA PHE A 324 14.02 7.29 4.17
C PHE A 324 14.63 8.49 3.46
N ARG A 325 14.60 9.64 4.08
CA ARG A 325 15.25 10.85 3.60
C ARG A 325 16.08 11.47 4.71
N TYR A 326 17.26 11.93 4.33
CA TYR A 326 18.16 12.68 5.19
C TYR A 326 18.70 13.87 4.39
N GLU A 327 18.65 15.04 4.97
CA GLU A 327 19.12 16.28 4.34
C GLU A 327 20.04 17.05 5.29
N ASN A 328 21.12 17.55 4.75
CA ASN A 328 21.96 18.53 5.37
C ASN A 328 21.75 19.86 4.64
N GLN A 329 21.22 20.83 5.34
CA GLN A 329 20.83 22.11 4.78
C GLN A 329 21.82 23.18 5.23
N VAL A 330 22.25 24.00 4.30
CA VAL A 330 23.08 25.18 4.54
C VAL A 330 22.28 26.40 4.10
N THR A 331 22.14 27.36 4.99
CA THR A 331 21.50 28.65 4.73
C THR A 331 22.58 29.69 4.69
N SER A 332 22.53 30.58 3.67
CA SER A 332 23.51 31.65 3.45
C SER A 332 24.95 31.16 3.21
N GLN A 333 25.92 32.05 3.20
CA GLN A 333 27.35 31.76 2.98
C GLN A 333 28.12 31.86 4.27
N LYS A 334 29.13 31.00 4.42
CA LYS A 334 30.00 31.02 5.61
C LYS A 334 30.66 32.36 5.77
N GLY A 335 30.46 32.99 6.93
CA GLY A 335 31.01 34.33 7.28
C GLY A 335 29.97 35.44 7.34
N PHE A 336 28.70 35.15 6.98
CA PHE A 336 27.54 36.02 7.18
C PHE A 336 26.81 35.66 8.48
N ASP A 337 26.16 36.65 9.11
CA ASP A 337 25.47 36.48 10.40
C ASP A 337 24.28 35.50 10.32
N ASP A 338 23.69 35.34 9.15
CA ASP A 338 22.58 34.43 8.85
C ASP A 338 23.03 33.01 8.45
N TYR A 339 24.35 32.73 8.47
CA TYR A 339 24.86 31.40 8.18
C TYR A 339 24.40 30.40 9.22
N SER A 340 23.69 29.39 8.77
CA SER A 340 23.27 28.25 9.60
C SER A 340 23.44 26.93 8.86
N ARG A 341 23.63 25.88 9.62
CA ARG A 341 23.67 24.51 9.12
C ARG A 341 22.77 23.63 9.99
N GLY A 342 21.81 22.96 9.36
CA GLY A 342 20.89 22.08 10.02
C GLY A 342 20.75 20.75 9.32
N THR A 343 20.31 19.74 10.04
CA THR A 343 19.98 18.44 9.50
C THR A 343 18.52 18.12 9.74
N ILE A 344 17.85 17.64 8.72
CA ILE A 344 16.48 17.14 8.82
C ILE A 344 16.38 15.74 8.24
N TYR A 345 15.50 14.94 8.79
CA TYR A 345 15.24 13.59 8.31
C TYR A 345 13.75 13.26 8.33
N ASN A 346 13.37 12.28 7.55
CA ASN A 346 12.02 11.69 7.56
C ASN A 346 12.07 10.21 7.22
N ILE A 347 11.29 9.42 7.95
CA ILE A 347 11.12 7.99 7.75
C ILE A 347 9.63 7.72 7.53
N GLN A 348 9.30 7.13 6.40
CA GLN A 348 7.95 6.70 6.08
C GLN A 348 7.94 5.21 5.78
N ILE A 349 7.07 4.48 6.47
CA ILE A 349 6.87 3.04 6.25
C ILE A 349 5.37 2.80 6.14
N ALA A 350 4.96 2.14 5.08
CA ALA A 350 3.63 1.56 5.01
C ALA A 350 3.75 0.06 4.78
N HIS A 351 3.11 -0.73 5.62
CA HIS A 351 3.04 -2.18 5.51
C HIS A 351 1.62 -2.67 5.73
N SER A 352 1.17 -3.57 4.89
CA SER A 352 -0.13 -4.21 5.05
C SER A 352 -0.02 -5.69 4.68
N GLN A 353 -0.31 -6.54 5.65
CA GLN A 353 -0.45 -7.97 5.43
C GLN A 353 -1.83 -8.26 4.80
N ASP A 354 -1.87 -9.10 3.78
CA ASP A 354 -3.11 -9.56 3.16
C ASP A 354 -3.83 -10.55 4.09
N SER A 355 -5.15 -10.45 4.21
CA SER A 355 -5.97 -11.36 5.03
C SER A 355 -5.85 -12.83 4.61
N LYS A 356 -5.54 -13.10 3.33
CA LYS A 356 -5.31 -14.46 2.80
C LYS A 356 -3.98 -15.05 3.23
N ALA A 357 -3.02 -14.23 3.70
CA ALA A 357 -1.72 -14.74 4.17
C ALA A 357 -1.85 -15.54 5.46
N ASN A 358 -2.66 -15.03 6.37
CA ASN A 358 -3.01 -15.72 7.61
C ASN A 358 -4.35 -15.16 8.12
N PRO A 359 -5.42 -15.96 8.17
CA PRO A 359 -6.72 -15.48 8.62
C PRO A 359 -6.75 -15.12 10.11
N ASN A 360 -5.82 -15.67 10.90
CA ASN A 360 -5.79 -15.50 12.35
C ASN A 360 -4.77 -14.45 12.83
N SER A 361 -3.97 -13.87 11.95
CA SER A 361 -3.03 -12.81 12.33
C SER A 361 -2.94 -11.73 11.28
N ARG A 362 -2.72 -10.49 11.72
CA ARG A 362 -2.55 -9.34 10.85
C ARG A 362 -1.49 -8.40 11.39
N LEU A 363 -0.54 -8.06 10.53
CA LEU A 363 0.44 -7.01 10.76
C LEU A 363 0.14 -5.83 9.83
N SER A 364 0.08 -4.63 10.39
CA SER A 364 -0.01 -3.38 9.64
C SER A 364 0.89 -2.33 10.26
N ALA A 365 1.50 -1.50 9.43
CA ALA A 365 2.28 -0.36 9.86
C ALA A 365 2.03 0.83 8.94
N SER A 366 1.88 1.99 9.54
CA SER A 366 1.85 3.29 8.87
C SER A 366 2.70 4.23 9.72
N VAL A 367 3.94 4.42 9.31
CA VAL A 367 4.92 5.23 10.04
C VAL A 367 5.22 6.48 9.24
N ASN A 368 5.14 7.63 9.90
CA ASN A 368 5.62 8.91 9.42
C ASN A 368 6.29 9.62 10.61
N LEU A 369 7.60 9.56 10.64
CA LEU A 369 8.43 10.02 11.74
C LEU A 369 9.57 10.85 11.17
N GLY A 370 9.90 11.97 11.82
CA GLY A 370 10.98 12.82 11.34
C GLY A 370 11.12 14.14 12.10
N SER A 371 12.00 14.98 11.61
CA SER A 371 12.20 16.31 12.15
C SER A 371 10.95 17.18 11.98
N SER A 372 10.58 17.96 13.00
CA SER A 372 9.41 18.87 12.95
C SER A 372 9.43 19.84 11.78
N GLN A 373 10.63 20.21 11.30
CA GLN A 373 10.81 21.15 10.20
C GLN A 373 10.82 20.49 8.80
N TYR A 374 10.73 19.15 8.72
CA TYR A 374 10.90 18.43 7.45
C TYR A 374 9.94 18.91 6.35
N TYR A 375 8.64 19.02 6.62
CA TYR A 375 7.66 19.41 5.60
C TYR A 375 7.72 20.90 5.24
N ARG A 376 8.31 21.74 6.10
CA ARG A 376 8.44 23.19 5.85
C ARG A 376 9.73 23.53 5.09
N ASN A 377 10.84 22.87 5.43
CA ASN A 377 12.19 23.26 5.02
C ASN A 377 12.88 22.28 4.08
N SER A 378 12.25 21.15 3.69
CA SER A 378 12.89 20.14 2.82
C SER A 378 13.39 20.74 1.50
N LEU A 379 14.52 20.24 1.04
CA LEU A 379 15.14 20.60 -0.26
C LEU A 379 14.20 20.27 -1.45
N LEU A 380 13.22 19.39 -1.27
CA LEU A 380 12.18 19.08 -2.28
C LEU A 380 10.96 19.98 -2.11
N GLN A 381 11.06 21.23 -2.44
CA GLN A 381 9.95 22.19 -2.35
C GLN A 381 8.76 21.92 -3.29
N GLN A 382 8.83 20.92 -4.15
CA GLN A 382 7.72 20.58 -5.08
C GLN A 382 6.46 20.03 -4.39
N ASN A 383 6.47 19.86 -3.08
CA ASN A 383 5.31 19.39 -2.30
C ASN A 383 4.62 20.52 -1.52
N LEU A 384 4.24 21.59 -2.21
CA LEU A 384 3.43 22.69 -1.63
C LEU A 384 2.23 22.21 -0.79
N PRO A 385 1.48 21.13 -1.15
CA PRO A 385 0.41 20.63 -0.31
C PRO A 385 0.90 20.08 1.05
N ASN A 386 2.15 19.62 1.14
CA ASN A 386 2.69 19.02 2.35
C ASN A 386 3.25 20.04 3.36
N THR A 387 3.48 21.28 2.95
CA THR A 387 3.99 22.34 3.86
C THR A 387 3.00 22.68 4.98
N GLN A 388 1.72 22.33 4.82
CA GLN A 388 0.66 22.53 5.81
C GLN A 388 0.52 21.34 6.79
N ILE A 389 1.33 20.27 6.65
CA ILE A 389 1.28 19.15 7.57
C ILE A 389 1.91 19.55 8.90
N ASN A 390 1.05 19.69 9.91
CA ASN A 390 1.45 20.06 11.26
C ASN A 390 1.46 18.88 12.23
N ASN A 391 1.15 17.68 11.75
CA ASN A 391 1.11 16.49 12.59
C ASN A 391 1.74 15.29 11.89
N LEU A 392 2.74 14.69 12.53
CA LEU A 392 3.35 13.43 12.12
C LEU A 392 2.75 12.32 12.96
N SER A 393 2.05 11.38 12.33
CA SER A 393 1.44 10.27 13.04
C SER A 393 1.95 8.93 12.53
N SER A 394 2.21 8.02 13.47
CA SER A 394 2.68 6.67 13.18
C SER A 394 1.88 5.65 13.98
N SER A 395 1.61 4.52 13.39
CA SER A 395 1.06 3.37 14.09
C SER A 395 1.60 2.07 13.52
N ILE A 396 1.96 1.15 14.42
CA ILE A 396 2.31 -0.23 14.08
C ILE A 396 1.37 -1.12 14.90
N SER A 397 0.64 -2.00 14.25
CA SER A 397 -0.33 -2.88 14.90
C SER A 397 -0.14 -4.32 14.44
N TYR A 398 -0.01 -5.20 15.43
CA TYR A 398 -0.05 -6.64 15.23
C TYR A 398 -1.24 -7.20 16.00
N SER A 399 -2.10 -7.96 15.34
CA SER A 399 -3.22 -8.64 15.98
C SER A 399 -3.20 -10.13 15.67
N ARG A 400 -3.62 -10.93 16.67
CA ARG A 400 -3.73 -12.37 16.53
C ARG A 400 -4.98 -12.88 17.24
N THR A 401 -5.75 -13.69 16.53
CA THR A 401 -6.91 -14.40 17.05
C THR A 401 -6.54 -15.87 17.26
N PHE A 402 -6.80 -16.39 18.44
CA PHE A 402 -6.70 -17.80 18.75
C PHE A 402 -8.12 -18.39 18.69
N PRO A 403 -8.46 -19.18 17.65
CA PRO A 403 -9.85 -19.57 17.38
C PRO A 403 -10.37 -20.72 18.25
N ALA A 404 -9.57 -21.23 19.19
CA ALA A 404 -10.03 -22.20 20.16
C ALA A 404 -11.15 -21.60 21.03
N TYR A 405 -12.07 -22.43 21.53
CA TYR A 405 -13.13 -21.95 22.43
C TYR A 405 -12.65 -21.98 23.89
N PRO A 406 -12.77 -20.87 24.63
CA PRO A 406 -13.17 -19.54 24.15
C PRO A 406 -12.11 -18.91 23.25
N SER A 407 -12.53 -18.17 22.24
CA SER A 407 -11.56 -17.49 21.38
C SER A 407 -10.90 -16.32 22.13
N VAL A 408 -9.60 -16.15 21.87
CA VAL A 408 -8.80 -15.08 22.47
C VAL A 408 -8.28 -14.20 21.33
N ASN A 409 -8.53 -12.89 21.44
CA ASN A 409 -7.95 -11.89 20.55
C ASN A 409 -6.89 -11.11 21.32
N VAL A 410 -5.70 -11.02 20.75
CA VAL A 410 -4.60 -10.23 21.29
C VAL A 410 -4.14 -9.23 20.22
N SER A 411 -3.98 -7.99 20.59
CA SER A 411 -3.37 -6.98 19.74
C SER A 411 -2.29 -6.21 20.48
N LEU A 412 -1.20 -5.93 19.77
CA LEU A 412 -0.11 -5.10 20.21
C LEU A 412 0.00 -3.92 19.26
N THR A 413 -0.09 -2.70 19.79
CA THR A 413 -0.07 -1.47 18.99
C THR A 413 0.96 -0.50 19.56
N ALA A 414 1.75 0.09 18.70
CA ALA A 414 2.61 1.22 19.02
C ALA A 414 2.14 2.43 18.22
N THR A 415 2.00 3.59 18.89
CA THR A 415 1.60 4.83 18.23
C THR A 415 2.55 5.98 18.58
N HIS A 416 2.70 6.89 17.64
CA HIS A 416 3.46 8.12 17.78
C HIS A 416 2.66 9.25 17.11
N ASN A 417 2.51 10.36 17.81
CA ASN A 417 1.95 11.60 17.28
C ASN A 417 2.87 12.75 17.67
N GLN A 418 3.29 13.53 16.70
CA GLN A 418 4.17 14.69 16.88
C GLN A 418 3.53 15.91 16.25
N ASN A 419 3.29 16.94 17.04
CA ASN A 419 2.84 18.24 16.55
C ASN A 419 4.05 19.08 16.19
N THR A 420 4.22 19.37 14.90
CA THR A 420 5.41 20.08 14.38
C THR A 420 5.43 21.58 14.69
N ASN A 421 4.34 22.16 15.19
CA ASN A 421 4.29 23.58 15.59
C ASN A 421 4.62 23.78 17.07
N THR A 422 4.19 22.85 17.93
CA THR A 422 4.41 22.91 19.39
C THR A 422 5.56 22.03 19.85
N ASP A 423 6.15 21.27 18.95
CA ASP A 423 7.18 20.24 19.20
C ASP A 423 6.79 19.17 20.22
N ALA A 424 5.49 19.08 20.55
CA ALA A 424 4.96 18.06 21.44
C ALA A 424 4.92 16.70 20.77
N VAL A 425 5.37 15.67 21.48
CA VAL A 425 5.40 14.28 21.02
C VAL A 425 4.65 13.40 22.03
N ASP A 426 3.59 12.76 21.56
CA ASP A 426 2.81 11.79 22.32
C ASP A 426 3.07 10.37 21.78
N LEU A 427 3.48 9.46 22.67
CA LEU A 427 3.80 8.07 22.32
C LEU A 427 2.97 7.10 23.17
N THR A 428 2.55 5.99 22.57
CA THR A 428 2.16 4.80 23.32
C THR A 428 2.98 3.60 22.83
N LEU A 429 3.88 3.09 23.70
CA LEU A 429 4.92 2.14 23.33
C LEU A 429 5.10 1.05 24.41
N PRO A 430 4.45 -0.09 24.33
CA PRO A 430 3.32 -0.47 23.48
C PRO A 430 1.95 -0.31 24.19
N THR A 431 0.88 -0.51 23.43
CA THR A 431 -0.44 -0.85 23.98
C THR A 431 -0.73 -2.33 23.69
N LEU A 432 -0.90 -3.11 24.76
CA LEU A 432 -1.35 -4.50 24.67
C LEU A 432 -2.85 -4.56 24.97
N GLN A 433 -3.63 -5.07 24.03
CA GLN A 433 -5.05 -5.35 24.23
C GLN A 433 -5.27 -6.85 24.12
N GLY A 434 -5.96 -7.41 25.12
CA GLY A 434 -6.38 -8.80 25.14
C GLY A 434 -7.88 -8.87 25.37
N SER A 435 -8.60 -9.67 24.59
CA SER A 435 -10.00 -9.94 24.84
C SER A 435 -10.29 -11.43 24.73
N LEU A 436 -11.02 -11.92 25.74
CA LEU A 436 -11.55 -13.26 25.76
C LEU A 436 -13.01 -13.21 25.27
N GLU A 437 -13.36 -14.04 24.30
CA GLU A 437 -14.73 -14.16 23.84
C GLU A 437 -15.69 -14.52 25.00
N ARG A 438 -16.92 -14.05 24.89
CA ARG A 438 -17.97 -14.26 25.86
C ARG A 438 -18.19 -15.74 26.16
N ILE A 439 -18.04 -16.12 27.43
CA ILE A 439 -18.20 -17.48 27.94
C ILE A 439 -19.55 -17.62 28.66
N PHE A 440 -20.19 -18.73 28.42
CA PHE A 440 -21.44 -19.11 29.10
C PHE A 440 -21.18 -20.36 29.94
N PRO A 441 -20.76 -20.23 31.21
CA PRO A 441 -20.25 -21.35 32.00
C PRO A 441 -21.33 -22.40 32.33
N PHE A 442 -22.59 -21.98 32.34
CA PHE A 442 -23.73 -22.85 32.72
C PHE A 442 -24.52 -23.34 31.51
N ALA A 443 -24.08 -23.05 30.30
CA ALA A 443 -24.75 -23.49 29.06
C ALA A 443 -23.91 -24.49 28.30
N LYS A 444 -24.56 -25.42 27.59
CA LYS A 444 -23.89 -26.29 26.62
C LYS A 444 -23.39 -25.43 25.45
N LYS A 445 -22.19 -25.75 24.94
CA LYS A 445 -21.50 -24.98 23.91
C LYS A 445 -22.40 -24.67 22.70
N ASP A 446 -23.12 -25.66 22.21
CA ASP A 446 -23.96 -25.57 20.99
C ASP A 446 -25.47 -25.64 21.26
N GLY A 447 -25.87 -25.43 22.52
CA GLY A 447 -27.27 -25.55 22.95
C GLY A 447 -28.01 -24.20 22.98
N ILE A 448 -29.35 -24.28 22.87
CA ILE A 448 -30.23 -23.12 23.09
C ILE A 448 -30.18 -22.78 24.58
N LYS A 449 -29.78 -21.56 24.90
CA LYS A 449 -29.69 -21.04 26.27
C LYS A 449 -31.09 -20.67 26.80
N LYS A 450 -31.49 -21.21 27.94
CA LYS A 450 -32.81 -20.99 28.51
C LYS A 450 -32.69 -20.41 29.97
N GLY A 451 -33.58 -19.46 30.29
CA GLY A 451 -33.70 -18.89 31.63
C GLY A 451 -32.48 -18.04 32.04
N ALA A 452 -32.43 -17.66 33.30
CA ALA A 452 -31.42 -16.76 33.86
C ALA A 452 -30.03 -17.40 33.94
N ILE A 453 -29.93 -18.63 34.42
CA ILE A 453 -28.68 -19.29 34.76
C ILE A 453 -27.84 -19.61 33.50
N GLN A 454 -28.47 -20.22 32.48
CA GLN A 454 -27.75 -20.56 31.26
C GLN A 454 -27.33 -19.35 30.43
N ASN A 455 -27.99 -18.21 30.62
CA ASN A 455 -27.63 -16.94 29.98
C ASN A 455 -26.58 -16.13 30.75
N ILE A 456 -26.17 -16.59 31.97
CA ILE A 456 -25.03 -15.97 32.67
C ILE A 456 -23.81 -16.11 31.76
N ASN A 457 -23.21 -14.98 31.50
CA ASN A 457 -22.00 -14.91 30.68
C ASN A 457 -21.03 -13.89 31.28
N PHE A 458 -19.76 -14.11 30.99
CA PHE A 458 -18.69 -13.15 31.27
C PHE A 458 -17.73 -13.06 30.12
N GLN A 459 -17.07 -11.95 30.04
CA GLN A 459 -16.02 -11.63 29.11
C GLN A 459 -14.83 -11.12 29.93
N TYR A 460 -13.65 -11.17 29.38
CA TYR A 460 -12.47 -10.54 29.98
C TYR A 460 -11.78 -9.66 28.94
N ASP A 461 -11.51 -8.42 29.32
CA ASP A 461 -10.80 -7.45 28.50
C ASP A 461 -9.59 -6.92 29.29
N LEU A 462 -8.42 -6.98 28.67
CA LEU A 462 -7.17 -6.41 29.14
C LEU A 462 -6.77 -5.23 28.25
N ASN A 463 -6.41 -4.12 28.87
CA ASN A 463 -5.75 -3.00 28.20
C ASN A 463 -4.55 -2.56 29.03
N ALA A 464 -3.35 -2.91 28.58
CA ALA A 464 -2.11 -2.47 29.20
C ALA A 464 -1.35 -1.56 28.24
N ARG A 465 -0.89 -0.42 28.71
CA ARG A 465 -0.15 0.53 27.85
C ARG A 465 0.93 1.29 28.64
N ASN A 466 1.93 1.70 27.88
CA ASN A 466 2.91 2.67 28.30
C ASN A 466 2.68 3.94 27.49
N SER A 467 2.43 5.06 28.14
CA SER A 467 2.19 6.37 27.54
C SER A 467 3.29 7.32 27.91
N ILE A 468 3.86 7.98 26.93
CA ILE A 468 4.98 8.91 27.10
C ILE A 468 4.58 10.23 26.43
N LYS A 469 4.78 11.32 27.15
CA LYS A 469 4.65 12.68 26.61
C LYS A 469 6.01 13.37 26.71
N THR A 470 6.50 13.88 25.59
CA THR A 470 7.82 14.48 25.52
C THR A 470 7.85 15.58 24.44
N ASN A 471 9.00 16.19 24.23
CA ASN A 471 9.24 17.16 23.18
C ASN A 471 10.14 16.56 22.07
N SER A 472 10.17 17.20 20.90
CA SER A 472 11.01 16.79 19.77
C SER A 472 12.50 16.70 20.12
N GLU A 473 13.00 17.55 21.03
CA GLU A 473 14.40 17.57 21.46
C GLU A 473 14.77 16.36 22.32
N ASP A 474 13.84 15.94 23.20
CA ASP A 474 14.04 14.80 24.11
C ASP A 474 13.65 13.46 23.45
N PHE A 475 13.12 13.49 22.22
CA PHE A 475 12.66 12.30 21.51
C PHE A 475 13.82 11.31 21.25
N LEU A 476 13.64 10.06 21.63
CA LEU A 476 14.62 8.98 21.60
C LEU A 476 15.81 9.15 22.56
N THR A 477 15.76 10.09 23.49
CA THR A 477 16.74 10.20 24.59
C THR A 477 16.29 9.42 25.82
N SER A 478 17.18 9.25 26.83
CA SER A 478 16.83 8.59 28.09
C SER A 478 15.76 9.36 28.88
N LYS A 479 15.78 10.68 28.79
CA LYS A 479 14.83 11.57 29.47
C LYS A 479 13.39 11.31 29.08
N MET A 480 13.13 10.95 27.80
CA MET A 480 11.81 10.58 27.32
C MET A 480 11.17 9.45 28.15
N PHE A 481 11.97 8.53 28.70
CA PHE A 481 11.46 7.40 29.45
C PHE A 481 11.21 7.68 30.93
N ASP A 482 11.73 8.80 31.45
CA ASP A 482 11.57 9.18 32.85
C ASP A 482 10.11 9.61 33.14
N ASP A 483 9.41 10.18 32.14
CA ASP A 483 8.03 10.61 32.23
C ASP A 483 7.02 9.54 31.73
N ALA A 484 7.46 8.30 31.56
CA ALA A 484 6.63 7.21 31.04
C ALA A 484 5.61 6.71 32.07
N LYS A 485 4.33 6.84 31.75
CA LYS A 485 3.23 6.32 32.57
C LYS A 485 2.82 4.92 32.10
N VAL A 486 3.02 3.94 32.99
CA VAL A 486 2.73 2.53 32.71
C VAL A 486 1.58 2.05 33.55
N GLY A 487 0.61 1.37 32.93
CA GLY A 487 -0.50 0.79 33.66
C GLY A 487 -1.23 -0.30 32.86
N ALA A 488 -2.06 -1.05 33.56
CA ALA A 488 -2.93 -2.07 33.00
C ALA A 488 -4.34 -1.98 33.60
N ARG A 489 -5.35 -2.14 32.75
CA ARG A 489 -6.75 -2.17 33.14
C ARG A 489 -7.36 -3.50 32.74
N HIS A 490 -7.86 -4.23 33.70
CA HIS A 490 -8.58 -5.47 33.57
C HIS A 490 -10.06 -5.21 33.76
N ARG A 491 -10.90 -5.67 32.84
CA ARG A 491 -12.35 -5.52 32.92
C ARG A 491 -13.02 -6.86 32.73
N ILE A 492 -13.97 -7.15 33.62
CA ILE A 492 -14.76 -8.38 33.64
C ILE A 492 -16.25 -8.01 33.69
N PRO A 493 -16.90 -7.74 32.54
CA PRO A 493 -18.35 -7.62 32.49
C PRO A 493 -19.01 -8.99 32.65
N ILE A 494 -19.97 -9.07 33.57
CA ILE A 494 -20.81 -10.25 33.83
C ILE A 494 -22.23 -9.85 33.50
N SER A 495 -22.96 -10.64 32.75
CA SER A 495 -24.35 -10.32 32.41
C SER A 495 -25.22 -11.56 32.28
N THR A 496 -26.51 -11.37 32.52
CA THR A 496 -27.53 -12.35 32.18
C THR A 496 -28.78 -11.65 31.65
N ASN A 497 -29.50 -12.30 30.77
CA ASN A 497 -30.69 -11.77 30.14
C ASN A 497 -31.73 -12.91 30.03
N PHE A 498 -32.94 -12.67 30.50
CA PHE A 498 -34.02 -13.66 30.45
C PHE A 498 -35.40 -12.99 30.40
N LYS A 499 -36.40 -13.76 30.01
CA LYS A 499 -37.80 -13.32 29.99
C LYS A 499 -38.47 -13.54 31.33
N VAL A 500 -39.13 -12.52 31.83
CA VAL A 500 -40.02 -12.55 32.99
C VAL A 500 -41.46 -12.41 32.50
N ALA A 501 -42.37 -13.23 33.03
CA ALA A 501 -43.79 -13.22 32.66
C ALA A 501 -44.03 -13.17 31.12
N LYS A 502 -43.21 -13.87 30.32
CA LYS A 502 -43.24 -13.97 28.85
C LYS A 502 -42.96 -12.65 28.09
N TYR A 503 -43.38 -11.52 28.61
CA TYR A 503 -43.41 -10.24 27.89
C TYR A 503 -42.27 -9.30 28.29
N PHE A 504 -41.73 -9.41 29.45
CA PHE A 504 -40.67 -8.55 29.95
C PHE A 504 -39.30 -9.18 29.76
N SER A 505 -38.35 -8.41 29.28
CA SER A 505 -36.94 -8.78 29.25
C SER A 505 -36.25 -8.15 30.45
N LEU A 506 -35.69 -8.98 31.34
CA LEU A 506 -34.86 -8.54 32.45
C LEU A 506 -33.41 -8.84 32.12
N SER A 507 -32.58 -7.79 32.14
CA SER A 507 -31.13 -7.87 32.00
C SER A 507 -30.50 -7.46 33.35
N LEU A 508 -29.61 -8.31 33.88
CA LEU A 508 -28.79 -8.02 35.03
C LEU A 508 -27.32 -7.95 34.55
N GLY A 509 -26.62 -6.93 35.01
CA GLY A 509 -25.21 -6.72 34.67
C GLY A 509 -24.37 -6.37 35.87
N GLY A 510 -23.14 -6.83 35.90
CA GLY A 510 -22.09 -6.41 36.81
C GLY A 510 -20.82 -6.11 35.99
N ASN A 511 -20.12 -5.09 36.37
CA ASN A 511 -18.80 -4.78 35.79
C ASN A 511 -17.79 -4.72 36.94
N TYR A 512 -16.76 -5.55 36.83
CA TYR A 512 -15.60 -5.50 37.72
C TYR A 512 -14.42 -4.96 36.92
N GLU A 513 -13.72 -4.00 37.52
CA GLU A 513 -12.53 -3.36 36.92
C GLU A 513 -11.41 -3.36 37.95
N ASP A 514 -10.21 -3.76 37.56
CA ASP A 514 -8.98 -3.73 38.32
C ASP A 514 -7.93 -2.96 37.55
N VAL A 515 -7.40 -1.90 38.11
CA VAL A 515 -6.44 -1.00 37.49
C VAL A 515 -5.10 -1.11 38.21
N TRP A 516 -4.06 -1.41 37.45
CA TRP A 516 -2.68 -1.50 37.91
C TRP A 516 -1.89 -0.30 37.42
N THR A 517 -1.05 0.26 38.26
CA THR A 517 -0.16 1.37 37.91
C THR A 517 1.23 1.13 38.46
N LEU A 518 2.25 1.72 37.84
CA LEU A 518 3.63 1.70 38.35
C LEU A 518 4.05 3.02 39.00
N GLU A 519 3.11 3.94 39.09
CA GLU A 519 3.34 5.22 39.77
C GLU A 519 2.05 5.65 40.48
N THR A 520 2.20 6.33 41.63
CA THR A 520 1.15 6.99 42.37
C THR A 520 1.62 8.37 42.81
N TYR A 521 0.69 9.16 43.39
CA TYR A 521 0.97 10.55 43.73
C TYR A 521 0.58 10.80 45.18
N ASN A 522 1.44 11.50 45.92
CA ASN A 522 1.14 12.02 47.23
C ASN A 522 1.04 13.52 47.19
N GLN A 523 -0.03 14.08 47.74
CA GLN A 523 -0.23 15.52 47.83
C GLN A 523 -0.09 15.98 49.26
N ARG A 524 0.66 17.06 49.44
CA ARG A 524 0.80 17.72 50.75
C ARG A 524 0.87 19.23 50.55
N TYR A 525 0.34 19.95 51.54
CA TYR A 525 0.54 21.41 51.57
C TYR A 525 1.91 21.70 52.19
N ASP A 526 2.70 22.50 51.50
CA ASP A 526 3.98 23.01 51.97
C ASP A 526 3.76 24.38 52.60
N ALA A 527 4.02 24.50 53.89
CA ALA A 527 3.84 25.76 54.64
C ALA A 527 4.90 26.83 54.31
N GLU A 528 6.09 26.43 53.80
CA GLU A 528 7.16 27.34 53.42
C GLU A 528 6.89 28.03 52.09
N THR A 529 6.46 27.24 51.08
CA THR A 529 6.15 27.74 49.74
C THR A 529 4.70 28.22 49.61
N GLN A 530 3.82 27.87 50.52
CA GLN A 530 2.37 28.09 50.52
C GLN A 530 1.69 27.45 49.28
N GLU A 531 2.25 26.37 48.74
CA GLU A 531 1.76 25.65 47.59
C GLU A 531 1.48 24.19 47.89
N VAL A 532 0.63 23.56 47.06
CA VAL A 532 0.41 22.13 47.13
C VAL A 532 1.50 21.41 46.34
N VAL A 533 2.33 20.66 47.03
CA VAL A 533 3.40 19.83 46.42
C VAL A 533 2.81 18.46 46.12
N THR A 534 3.05 18.00 44.90
CA THR A 534 2.69 16.67 44.43
C THR A 534 3.96 15.84 44.18
N ASP A 535 4.18 14.87 45.05
CA ASP A 535 5.31 13.95 44.97
C ASP A 535 4.91 12.70 44.18
N THR A 536 5.72 12.31 43.18
CA THR A 536 5.52 11.06 42.45
C THR A 536 6.19 9.90 43.15
N ILE A 537 5.44 8.87 43.48
CA ILE A 537 5.93 7.66 44.12
C ILE A 537 6.00 6.55 43.07
N GLN A 538 7.21 6.11 42.76
CA GLN A 538 7.43 4.99 41.82
C GLN A 538 7.23 3.65 42.53
N GLY A 539 6.45 2.77 41.95
CA GLY A 539 6.18 1.42 42.44
C GLY A 539 4.84 0.88 41.98
N PHE A 540 4.65 -0.42 42.14
CA PHE A 540 3.40 -1.07 41.80
C PHE A 540 2.32 -0.76 42.84
N ASP A 541 1.19 -0.26 42.35
CA ASP A 541 -0.05 -0.13 43.16
C ASP A 541 -1.25 -0.46 42.27
N ARG A 542 -2.40 -0.70 42.91
CA ARG A 542 -3.64 -1.03 42.22
C ARG A 542 -4.87 -0.55 42.96
N PHE A 543 -5.94 -0.32 42.21
CA PHE A 543 -7.27 -0.18 42.76
C PHE A 543 -8.27 -1.04 41.99
N ASN A 544 -9.33 -1.45 42.66
CA ASN A 544 -10.43 -2.12 41.99
C ASN A 544 -11.74 -1.39 42.24
N GLN A 545 -12.65 -1.49 41.29
CA GLN A 545 -13.99 -0.94 41.41
C GLN A 545 -15.00 -1.86 40.72
N TYR A 546 -16.25 -1.80 41.18
CA TYR A 546 -17.32 -2.56 40.56
C TYR A 546 -18.64 -1.79 40.56
N SER A 547 -19.52 -2.17 39.64
CA SER A 547 -20.87 -1.62 39.52
C SER A 547 -21.85 -2.71 39.15
N LEU A 548 -23.09 -2.54 39.59
CA LEU A 548 -24.21 -3.43 39.28
C LEU A 548 -25.27 -2.66 38.53
N SER A 549 -25.95 -3.32 37.61
CA SER A 549 -27.05 -2.74 36.85
C SER A 549 -28.15 -3.77 36.62
N SER A 550 -29.40 -3.28 36.62
CA SER A 550 -30.55 -4.06 36.18
C SER A 550 -31.38 -3.25 35.20
N SER A 551 -31.97 -3.90 34.22
CA SER A 551 -32.83 -3.23 33.25
C SER A 551 -34.00 -4.14 32.87
N LEU A 552 -35.21 -3.63 33.06
CA LEU A 552 -36.47 -4.28 32.70
C LEU A 552 -37.12 -3.53 31.54
N GLY A 553 -37.38 -4.22 30.46
CA GLY A 553 -38.03 -3.61 29.31
C GLY A 553 -38.99 -4.55 28.60
N THR A 554 -39.90 -3.97 27.83
CA THR A 554 -40.81 -4.72 26.97
C THR A 554 -41.04 -4.00 25.66
N THR A 555 -41.71 -4.66 24.72
CA THR A 555 -42.15 -4.01 23.48
C THR A 555 -43.64 -4.19 23.33
N VAL A 556 -44.34 -3.07 23.21
CA VAL A 556 -45.79 -3.01 22.98
C VAL A 556 -46.03 -2.59 21.54
N TYR A 557 -46.93 -3.28 20.89
CA TYR A 557 -47.32 -2.99 19.50
C TYR A 557 -48.76 -2.53 19.47
N GLY A 558 -49.04 -1.38 18.87
CA GLY A 558 -50.37 -0.92 18.50
C GLY A 558 -50.49 -0.85 16.97
N THR A 559 -51.53 -1.38 16.42
CA THR A 559 -51.79 -1.26 14.96
C THR A 559 -53.18 -0.65 14.78
N PHE A 560 -53.25 0.48 14.10
CA PHE A 560 -54.48 1.15 13.73
C PHE A 560 -54.73 0.88 12.25
N ASN A 561 -55.78 0.16 11.93
CA ASN A 561 -56.13 -0.20 10.54
C ASN A 561 -57.21 0.77 10.04
N PHE A 562 -57.01 1.35 8.84
CA PHE A 562 -57.90 2.32 8.21
C PHE A 562 -58.64 1.73 6.99
N GLY A 563 -58.33 0.49 6.58
CA GLY A 563 -58.88 -0.20 5.45
C GLY A 563 -57.94 -0.24 4.23
N GLU A 564 -58.07 -1.29 3.43
CA GLU A 564 -57.18 -1.54 2.27
C GLU A 564 -57.39 -0.51 1.14
N ASP A 565 -58.58 0.10 1.05
CA ASP A 565 -58.92 1.12 0.04
C ASP A 565 -58.31 2.47 0.33
N LYS A 566 -57.82 2.72 1.53
CA LYS A 566 -57.27 4.01 1.93
C LYS A 566 -55.79 4.17 1.50
N LYS A 567 -55.40 5.42 1.29
CA LYS A 567 -53.99 5.73 0.97
C LYS A 567 -53.04 5.30 2.08
N ILE A 568 -53.39 5.50 3.34
CA ILE A 568 -52.79 4.94 4.51
C ILE A 568 -53.65 3.78 4.97
N GLN A 569 -53.17 2.57 4.84
CA GLN A 569 -53.91 1.35 5.17
C GLN A 569 -53.84 1.02 6.65
N ALA A 570 -52.66 1.23 7.26
CA ALA A 570 -52.45 1.03 8.67
C ALA A 570 -51.30 1.89 9.21
N ILE A 571 -51.38 2.25 10.49
CA ILE A 571 -50.28 2.83 11.24
C ILE A 571 -49.91 1.87 12.36
N ARG A 572 -48.67 1.49 12.43
CA ARG A 572 -48.09 0.67 13.49
C ARG A 572 -47.26 1.54 14.43
N HIS A 573 -47.65 1.56 15.67
CA HIS A 573 -46.90 2.19 16.76
C HIS A 573 -46.16 1.13 17.55
N ILE A 574 -44.87 1.29 17.70
CA ILE A 574 -44.00 0.40 18.49
C ILE A 574 -43.50 1.20 19.67
N MET A 575 -43.87 0.79 20.88
CA MET A 575 -43.44 1.39 22.14
C MET A 575 -42.50 0.44 22.85
N ARG A 576 -41.37 0.97 23.34
CA ARG A 576 -40.41 0.21 24.11
C ARG A 576 -40.14 0.91 25.45
N PRO A 577 -41.02 0.72 26.45
CA PRO A 577 -40.74 1.18 27.79
C PRO A 577 -39.61 0.37 28.40
N SER A 578 -38.72 1.05 29.14
CA SER A 578 -37.68 0.41 29.94
C SER A 578 -37.41 1.18 31.20
N VAL A 579 -37.11 0.43 32.27
CA VAL A 579 -36.68 0.94 33.57
C VAL A 579 -35.34 0.30 33.87
N SER A 580 -34.34 1.10 34.20
CA SER A 580 -33.01 0.61 34.55
C SER A 580 -32.55 1.23 35.89
N TYR A 581 -31.89 0.42 36.67
CA TYR A 581 -31.30 0.82 37.94
C TYR A 581 -29.81 0.49 37.91
N GLY A 582 -29.00 1.48 38.25
CA GLY A 582 -27.55 1.38 38.37
C GLY A 582 -27.10 1.66 39.81
N TRP A 583 -26.15 0.86 40.26
CA TRP A 583 -25.57 1.02 41.58
C TRP A 583 -24.07 0.74 41.59
N ALA A 584 -23.32 1.57 42.31
CA ALA A 584 -21.93 1.35 42.63
C ALA A 584 -21.63 1.85 44.03
N PRO A 585 -20.82 1.13 44.84
CA PRO A 585 -20.41 1.60 46.13
C PRO A 585 -19.43 2.76 46.06
N SER A 586 -19.16 3.39 47.17
CA SER A 586 -18.00 4.28 47.34
C SER A 586 -16.72 3.46 47.42
N PHE A 587 -15.63 4.06 46.96
CA PHE A 587 -14.28 3.50 47.04
C PHE A 587 -13.34 4.43 47.81
N ASP A 588 -13.83 5.05 48.88
CA ASP A 588 -13.15 6.04 49.71
C ASP A 588 -11.84 5.52 50.32
N GLN A 589 -11.65 4.18 50.39
CA GLN A 589 -10.39 3.58 50.82
C GLN A 589 -9.18 3.92 49.94
N TYR A 590 -9.41 4.49 48.77
CA TYR A 590 -8.36 4.94 47.83
C TYR A 590 -8.17 6.45 47.84
N TYR A 591 -8.83 7.15 48.79
CA TYR A 591 -8.77 8.58 48.97
C TYR A 591 -8.07 8.92 50.26
N ASP A 592 -7.25 9.94 50.25
CA ASP A 592 -6.52 10.53 51.36
C ASP A 592 -6.89 12.02 51.46
N GLU A 593 -6.55 12.66 52.56
CA GLU A 593 -6.89 14.07 52.83
C GLU A 593 -5.64 14.87 53.19
N TYR A 594 -5.59 16.13 52.83
CA TYR A 594 -4.64 17.10 53.37
C TYR A 594 -5.34 18.39 53.77
N ILE A 595 -4.76 19.13 54.72
CA ILE A 595 -5.28 20.43 55.14
C ILE A 595 -4.56 21.52 54.35
N ASN A 596 -5.33 22.38 53.67
CA ASN A 596 -4.84 23.57 53.02
C ASN A 596 -4.49 24.63 54.06
N GLY A 597 -3.21 24.97 54.20
CA GLY A 597 -2.76 25.90 55.25
C GLY A 597 -3.18 27.36 55.03
N VAL A 598 -3.68 27.73 53.82
CA VAL A 598 -4.19 29.08 53.53
C VAL A 598 -5.68 29.19 53.92
N THR A 599 -6.48 28.21 53.52
CA THR A 599 -7.96 28.26 53.74
C THR A 599 -8.40 27.50 54.97
N GLY A 600 -7.57 26.61 55.54
CA GLY A 600 -7.91 25.73 56.61
C GLY A 600 -8.84 24.55 56.24
N ASP A 601 -9.18 24.46 54.94
CA ASP A 601 -10.08 23.42 54.46
C ASP A 601 -9.37 22.08 54.32
N THR A 602 -10.10 21.00 54.62
CA THR A 602 -9.67 19.63 54.32
C THR A 602 -9.98 19.32 52.86
N ILE A 603 -8.94 19.00 52.09
CA ILE A 603 -9.08 18.66 50.67
C ILE A 603 -8.82 17.18 50.47
N GLU A 604 -9.83 16.48 49.95
CA GLU A 604 -9.75 15.08 49.58
C GLU A 604 -9.03 14.94 48.25
N TYR A 605 -8.10 13.99 48.15
CA TYR A 605 -7.41 13.62 46.91
C TYR A 605 -7.24 12.11 46.84
N THR A 606 -6.96 11.60 45.65
CA THR A 606 -6.57 10.19 45.51
C THR A 606 -5.19 10.09 44.91
N ARG A 607 -4.40 9.13 45.46
CA ARG A 607 -3.06 8.85 44.91
C ARG A 607 -3.06 8.35 43.44
N PHE A 608 -4.26 8.04 42.91
CA PHE A 608 -4.41 7.58 41.50
C PHE A 608 -4.85 8.68 40.52
N GLN A 609 -5.11 9.91 40.97
CA GLN A 609 -5.75 10.96 40.13
C GLN A 609 -5.00 11.28 38.82
N ASN A 610 -3.68 11.24 38.82
CA ASN A 610 -2.84 11.56 37.66
C ASN A 610 -2.28 10.30 36.97
N THR A 611 -2.74 9.11 37.35
CA THR A 611 -2.32 7.85 36.74
C THR A 611 -2.92 7.68 35.33
N LEU A 612 -2.38 6.74 34.58
CA LEU A 612 -2.75 6.51 33.19
C LEU A 612 -4.24 6.23 32.95
N TYR A 613 -4.93 5.58 33.89
CA TYR A 613 -6.34 5.23 33.78
C TYR A 613 -7.24 6.05 34.70
N GLY A 614 -6.68 7.07 35.36
CA GLY A 614 -7.41 7.97 36.23
C GLY A 614 -7.69 7.38 37.63
N ALA A 615 -8.57 8.04 38.33
CA ALA A 615 -8.94 7.75 39.70
C ALA A 615 -10.09 6.72 39.81
N PRO A 616 -10.16 5.93 40.88
CA PRO A 616 -11.37 5.20 41.25
C PRO A 616 -12.51 6.19 41.54
N ARG A 617 -13.72 5.72 41.53
CA ARG A 617 -14.89 6.55 41.84
C ARG A 617 -14.87 6.96 43.33
N SER A 618 -14.97 8.24 43.62
CA SER A 618 -15.34 8.74 44.94
C SER A 618 -16.86 8.65 45.06
N GLY A 619 -17.36 8.45 46.20
CA GLY A 619 -18.78 8.47 46.51
C GLY A 619 -19.61 7.33 45.87
N LYS A 620 -20.69 7.01 46.55
CA LYS A 620 -21.68 6.01 46.15
C LYS A 620 -22.53 6.53 44.99
N SER A 621 -22.87 5.68 44.03
CA SER A 621 -23.79 5.99 42.93
C SER A 621 -25.00 5.08 42.98
N SER A 622 -26.19 5.66 42.95
CA SER A 622 -27.47 4.92 42.91
C SER A 622 -28.46 5.73 42.09
N ALA A 623 -28.86 5.22 40.92
CA ALA A 623 -29.76 5.95 40.04
C ALA A 623 -30.77 5.01 39.35
N LEU A 624 -32.00 5.49 39.23
CA LEU A 624 -33.06 4.87 38.45
C LEU A 624 -33.25 5.68 37.17
N SER A 625 -33.32 5.02 36.02
CA SER A 625 -33.63 5.66 34.74
C SER A 625 -34.89 5.02 34.15
N VAL A 626 -35.77 5.84 33.66
CA VAL A 626 -36.99 5.43 32.93
C VAL A 626 -36.93 5.97 31.51
N SER A 627 -37.14 5.13 30.55
CA SER A 627 -37.19 5.55 29.16
C SER A 627 -38.36 4.93 28.41
N LEU A 628 -38.87 5.67 27.44
CA LEU A 628 -39.91 5.23 26.50
C LEU A 628 -39.47 5.56 25.08
N ALA A 629 -39.07 4.56 24.35
CA ALA A 629 -38.71 4.72 22.94
C ALA A 629 -39.92 4.36 22.04
N ASN A 630 -40.24 5.25 21.12
CA ASN A 630 -41.36 5.11 20.21
C ASN A 630 -40.91 5.14 18.76
N THR A 631 -41.59 4.34 17.94
CA THR A 631 -41.41 4.31 16.48
C THR A 631 -42.79 4.25 15.82
N LEU A 632 -43.05 5.06 14.79
CA LEU A 632 -44.28 5.05 14.02
C LEU A 632 -43.99 4.69 12.58
N GLU A 633 -44.58 3.64 12.09
CA GLU A 633 -44.52 3.23 10.69
C GLU A 633 -45.91 3.15 10.08
N ALA A 634 -46.07 3.59 8.84
CA ALA A 634 -47.29 3.49 8.08
C ALA A 634 -47.18 2.46 6.94
N LYS A 635 -48.25 1.70 6.73
CA LYS A 635 -48.46 0.98 5.49
C LYS A 635 -49.26 1.89 4.54
N VAL A 636 -48.64 2.24 3.42
CA VAL A 636 -49.20 3.17 2.43
C VAL A 636 -49.37 2.40 1.12
N ARG A 637 -50.49 2.61 0.42
CA ARG A 637 -50.67 2.06 -0.92
C ARG A 637 -49.52 2.55 -1.82
N ASP A 638 -48.89 1.63 -2.56
CA ASP A 638 -47.86 2.03 -3.51
C ASP A 638 -48.47 2.88 -4.64
N LYS A 639 -47.70 3.85 -5.13
CA LYS A 639 -48.12 4.66 -6.29
C LYS A 639 -48.18 3.83 -7.59
N ASP A 640 -47.42 2.75 -7.64
CA ASP A 640 -47.40 1.80 -8.74
C ASP A 640 -48.49 0.79 -8.54
N SER A 641 -49.56 0.92 -9.35
CA SER A 641 -50.77 0.07 -9.30
C SER A 641 -50.47 -1.41 -9.62
N THR A 642 -49.31 -1.75 -10.16
CA THR A 642 -48.90 -3.14 -10.43
C THR A 642 -48.37 -3.86 -9.18
N LYS A 643 -48.06 -3.11 -8.11
CA LYS A 643 -47.57 -3.68 -6.83
C LYS A 643 -48.76 -3.88 -5.88
N LEU A 644 -49.05 -5.14 -5.63
CA LEU A 644 -50.11 -5.55 -4.70
C LEU A 644 -49.73 -5.34 -3.22
N GLU A 645 -48.41 -5.27 -2.90
CA GLU A 645 -47.97 -5.11 -1.53
C GLU A 645 -47.83 -3.62 -1.14
N PRO A 646 -48.39 -3.23 0.02
CA PRO A 646 -48.29 -1.85 0.48
C PRO A 646 -46.86 -1.45 0.85
N LYS A 647 -46.45 -0.24 0.47
CA LYS A 647 -45.16 0.33 0.83
C LYS A 647 -45.11 0.67 2.33
N LYS A 648 -44.06 0.26 3.03
CA LYS A 648 -43.80 0.70 4.42
C LYS A 648 -43.07 2.05 4.41
N VAL A 649 -43.62 3.00 5.13
CA VAL A 649 -43.06 4.34 5.28
C VAL A 649 -42.89 4.63 6.76
N MET A 650 -41.68 5.02 7.17
CA MET A 650 -41.43 5.48 8.54
C MET A 650 -41.99 6.90 8.68
N LEU A 651 -42.99 7.05 9.57
CA LEU A 651 -43.53 8.37 9.90
C LEU A 651 -42.68 9.06 10.95
N LEU A 652 -42.18 8.28 11.91
CA LEU A 652 -41.31 8.73 12.98
C LEU A 652 -40.30 7.62 13.27
N ASN A 653 -39.04 7.84 12.92
CA ASN A 653 -38.01 6.82 13.09
C ASN A 653 -37.68 6.60 14.57
N SER A 654 -37.70 7.66 15.35
CA SER A 654 -37.50 7.62 16.80
C SER A 654 -38.20 8.80 17.47
N PHE A 655 -38.80 8.52 18.62
CA PHE A 655 -39.27 9.52 19.56
C PHE A 655 -39.07 8.95 20.96
N ASN A 656 -38.10 9.48 21.69
CA ASN A 656 -37.67 8.95 22.96
C ASN A 656 -37.94 9.98 24.06
N LEU A 657 -38.50 9.51 25.13
CA LEU A 657 -38.61 10.22 26.39
C LEU A 657 -37.72 9.51 27.40
N SER A 658 -36.95 10.25 28.15
CA SER A 658 -36.13 9.68 29.22
C SER A 658 -36.01 10.64 30.41
N THR A 659 -36.03 10.10 31.61
CA THR A 659 -35.77 10.81 32.86
C THR A 659 -35.05 9.86 33.81
N GLY A 660 -34.44 10.40 34.84
CA GLY A 660 -33.75 9.64 35.89
C GLY A 660 -33.97 10.22 37.27
N TYR A 661 -33.80 9.36 38.23
CA TYR A 661 -33.81 9.73 39.65
C TYR A 661 -32.50 9.33 40.30
N ASN A 662 -31.75 10.29 40.82
CA ASN A 662 -30.50 10.08 41.53
C ASN A 662 -30.78 10.00 43.04
N PHE A 663 -30.59 8.83 43.64
CA PHE A 663 -30.83 8.60 45.08
C PHE A 663 -29.74 9.19 45.97
N GLN A 664 -28.62 9.63 45.42
CA GLN A 664 -27.49 10.17 46.18
C GLN A 664 -27.38 11.69 46.10
N ALA A 665 -28.22 12.36 45.32
CA ALA A 665 -28.24 13.81 45.26
C ALA A 665 -28.99 14.38 46.45
N ASP A 666 -28.47 15.43 47.04
CA ASP A 666 -29.10 16.14 48.20
C ASP A 666 -30.28 17.00 47.72
N SER A 667 -30.27 17.44 46.47
CA SER A 667 -31.34 18.21 45.85
C SER A 667 -31.40 17.93 44.36
N LEU A 668 -32.52 18.26 43.69
CA LEU A 668 -32.74 18.02 42.25
C LEU A 668 -32.51 16.55 41.86
N ASN A 669 -33.02 15.64 42.65
CA ASN A 669 -32.87 14.21 42.45
C ASN A 669 -33.48 13.70 41.16
N LEU A 670 -34.56 14.36 40.68
CA LEU A 670 -35.17 14.06 39.39
C LEU A 670 -34.47 14.86 38.27
N THR A 671 -33.98 14.16 37.25
CA THR A 671 -33.43 14.81 36.11
C THR A 671 -34.55 15.34 35.20
N PRO A 672 -34.35 16.45 34.45
CA PRO A 672 -35.29 16.91 33.45
C PRO A 672 -35.70 15.81 32.48
N VAL A 673 -36.95 15.81 32.04
CA VAL A 673 -37.41 14.86 31.02
C VAL A 673 -36.82 15.27 29.67
N ALA A 674 -35.88 14.43 29.19
CA ALA A 674 -35.30 14.62 27.87
C ALA A 674 -36.23 14.02 26.79
N LEU A 675 -36.56 14.84 25.82
CA LEU A 675 -37.31 14.52 24.61
C LEU A 675 -36.33 14.52 23.44
N THR A 676 -36.23 13.42 22.71
CA THR A 676 -35.43 13.37 21.49
C THR A 676 -36.23 12.67 20.40
N GLY A 677 -36.17 13.20 19.19
CA GLY A 677 -36.88 12.56 18.08
C GLY A 677 -36.20 12.82 16.74
N GLY A 678 -36.52 11.96 15.79
CA GLY A 678 -36.03 12.10 14.44
C GLY A 678 -36.85 11.33 13.44
N THR A 679 -36.96 11.86 12.24
CA THR A 679 -37.59 11.20 11.10
C THR A 679 -36.87 11.52 9.80
N ASN A 680 -36.94 10.61 8.88
CA ASN A 680 -36.45 10.78 7.52
C ASN A 680 -37.63 10.96 6.58
N ILE A 681 -37.60 12.00 5.80
CA ILE A 681 -38.63 12.33 4.81
C ILE A 681 -38.04 12.32 3.40
N LEU A 682 -38.89 12.38 2.37
CA LEU A 682 -38.51 12.41 0.95
C LEU A 682 -37.62 11.23 0.54
N ASP A 683 -38.02 10.00 0.88
CA ASP A 683 -37.26 8.78 0.61
C ASP A 683 -35.81 8.82 1.13
N ASN A 684 -35.65 9.27 2.39
CA ASN A 684 -34.37 9.44 3.12
C ASN A 684 -33.44 10.54 2.58
N LYS A 685 -33.95 11.45 1.78
CA LYS A 685 -33.16 12.61 1.29
C LYS A 685 -33.04 13.73 2.30
N MET A 686 -33.92 13.77 3.30
CA MET A 686 -33.91 14.80 4.34
C MET A 686 -34.13 14.15 5.71
N SER A 687 -33.29 14.47 6.68
CA SER A 687 -33.43 14.09 8.10
C SER A 687 -33.87 15.29 8.92
N ILE A 688 -34.88 15.11 9.74
CA ILE A 688 -35.30 16.08 10.74
C ILE A 688 -35.05 15.49 12.11
N ASN A 689 -34.24 16.17 12.92
CA ASN A 689 -33.98 15.78 14.31
C ASN A 689 -34.39 16.95 15.23
N PHE A 690 -34.97 16.59 16.36
CA PHE A 690 -35.38 17.56 17.36
C PHE A 690 -35.09 17.04 18.76
N GLY A 691 -34.87 17.96 19.69
CA GLY A 691 -34.65 17.64 21.11
C GLY A 691 -35.16 18.77 21.99
N ALA A 692 -35.65 18.42 23.15
CA ALA A 692 -36.10 19.37 24.18
C ALA A 692 -35.87 18.73 25.56
N ASN A 693 -35.67 19.56 26.57
CA ASN A 693 -35.66 19.16 27.98
C ASN A 693 -36.84 19.88 28.66
N LEU A 694 -37.53 19.15 29.47
CA LEU A 694 -38.65 19.65 30.31
C LEU A 694 -38.23 19.49 31.76
N ASP A 695 -38.13 20.63 32.45
CA ASP A 695 -37.85 20.67 33.89
C ASP A 695 -39.11 20.44 34.70
#